data_835e86d8f7f112fa9afcffabb0cc1c34
#
_entry.id   835e86d8f7f112fa9afcffabb0cc1c34
#
_cell.length_a   1.000
_cell.length_b   1.000
_cell.length_c   1.000
_cell.angle_alpha   90.00
_cell.angle_beta   90.00
_cell.angle_gamma   90.00
#
_symmetry.space_group_name_H-M   'P 1'
#
loop_
_entity.id
_entity.type
_entity.pdbx_description
1 polymer ?
#
loop_
_entity_poly.entity_id
_entity_poly.type
_entity_poly.pdbx_seq_one_letter_code
_entity_poly.pdbx_strand_id
1 'polypeptide(L)'
;MGCNDNAVTDGDTLHFGEDGELLTPIESWSELRPINISALTKACPIDVLDGSWLLEVERKSPLAPHVRGPMRIEVRKTALRVSGDMYAHRLIGELSPHLIERSRLELIPITGDADDAGTALDEDGAEIGDVDDFGVLWPVLRASYPSFPQAQYSWYFRSNGATYAAGVLTINIVRHLWNKSTQEFTTTDTGTLRLSCRQSIIHNKRTAQVMTGTLTIGGTTSTVKATKTSSMYRGCRIEVDAMVNRDFPASAVAGSGATVTLRSVYGAAGWDVTVVQNQVNIPNDASLTNAELHALMAAHRQAVAGEGWRLWLLVGSAQGGIFGIMFDDDTVPREGAVGFADATLGGGSNIEAGARNQALNDVPAAFLRTLIHEAGHAFNLFHPKHDVHLPGIGTEIMNQTGDVMGFATSTNTYPGNATFRFSEHDRLSLIHSPDPQVRPGWKNFGWGHGSLSSGLPTPADVAGYAGDGGEESLELRISLPPHAFVGEYVTAEVTVTNTGETPREVTSLLTLAEGDLMFERTRPDGSVDHVLDIVVGCGPRPMVLLQPGESVSNHVQVFFTNQGVTFTEPGRHTVAAVLSADPYTTLTSNPVTLDVRMPGTDTEIAISEQTLDAGVGRAMALGDFGADAHAREVLTSLAEAHADTDTGAASALVMANALSREFHDILGDSGRAAAGDDAQHFLDLALKGRSAQRAAELAVTVASPTEKDAPVVEKIVETIKKEASGGARSASGKAAAEAARIVADFVEPQAR
;
A
#
# COMPACT_ATOMS: atom_id res chain seq x y z
N MET A 1 24.04 17.76 49.11
CA MET A 1 24.98 18.89 49.26
C MET A 1 24.36 20.09 48.57
N GLY A 2 23.93 21.08 49.37
CA GLY A 2 23.74 22.47 49.03
C GLY A 2 22.53 22.83 48.16
N CYS A 3 21.30 22.78 48.69
CA CYS A 3 20.22 23.63 48.25
C CYS A 3 20.51 25.07 48.73
N ASN A 4 20.61 26.02 47.82
CA ASN A 4 20.54 27.44 48.17
C ASN A 4 19.06 27.82 48.19
N ASP A 5 18.52 27.93 49.39
CA ASP A 5 17.27 28.60 49.69
C ASP A 5 17.48 30.13 49.51
N ASN A 6 17.05 30.65 48.39
CA ASN A 6 16.79 32.07 48.31
C ASN A 6 15.38 32.34 48.87
N ALA A 7 15.32 32.81 50.09
CA ALA A 7 14.14 33.26 50.75
C ALA A 7 13.35 34.28 49.89
N VAL A 8 12.18 33.91 49.46
CA VAL A 8 11.15 34.89 49.00
C VAL A 8 10.68 35.64 50.21
N THR A 9 10.89 36.99 50.18
CA THR A 9 10.46 37.87 51.27
C THR A 9 8.92 37.93 51.30
N ASP A 10 8.38 37.91 52.50
CA ASP A 10 7.00 37.87 52.91
C ASP A 10 6.13 39.09 52.45
N GLY A 11 6.08 39.37 51.19
CA GLY A 11 5.35 40.54 50.66
C GLY A 11 4.47 40.26 49.43
N ASP A 12 4.64 39.14 48.76
CA ASP A 12 4.03 38.90 47.44
C ASP A 12 3.06 37.70 47.39
N THR A 13 2.43 37.33 48.53
CA THR A 13 1.46 36.22 48.55
C THR A 13 0.09 36.75 48.18
N LEU A 14 -0.46 36.37 47.05
CA LEU A 14 -1.86 36.60 46.69
C LEU A 14 -2.72 35.63 47.49
N HIS A 15 -3.61 36.13 48.32
CA HIS A 15 -4.55 35.32 49.07
C HIS A 15 -5.87 35.15 48.31
N PHE A 16 -6.34 33.92 48.16
CA PHE A 16 -7.65 33.59 47.59
C PHE A 16 -8.55 33.02 48.65
N GLY A 17 -9.86 33.29 48.58
CA GLY A 17 -10.87 32.63 49.41
C GLY A 17 -11.09 31.18 49.03
N GLU A 18 -11.85 30.42 49.86
CA GLU A 18 -12.16 28.99 49.61
C GLU A 18 -12.89 28.75 48.29
N ASP A 19 -13.51 29.77 47.71
CA ASP A 19 -14.23 29.84 46.44
C ASP A 19 -13.36 30.36 45.27
N GLY A 20 -12.07 30.68 45.51
CA GLY A 20 -11.13 31.12 44.49
C GLY A 20 -11.22 32.61 44.13
N GLU A 21 -11.98 33.40 44.87
CA GLU A 21 -12.02 34.85 44.74
C GLU A 21 -10.83 35.55 45.41
N LEU A 22 -10.34 36.61 44.79
CA LEU A 22 -9.24 37.41 45.31
C LEU A 22 -9.72 38.23 46.52
N LEU A 23 -9.19 37.95 47.73
CA LEU A 23 -9.63 38.55 48.98
C LEU A 23 -9.15 40.00 49.21
N THR A 24 -8.23 40.50 48.41
CA THR A 24 -7.77 41.90 48.49
C THR A 24 -8.09 42.65 47.23
N PRO A 25 -8.82 43.78 47.29
CA PRO A 25 -9.01 44.63 46.12
C PRO A 25 -7.66 45.20 45.67
N ILE A 26 -7.31 44.98 44.42
CA ILE A 26 -6.18 45.65 43.81
C ILE A 26 -6.62 47.11 43.57
N GLU A 27 -6.15 48.06 44.36
CA GLU A 27 -6.53 49.48 44.28
C GLU A 27 -6.08 50.16 43.00
N SER A 28 -5.10 49.60 42.26
CA SER A 28 -4.74 50.06 40.93
C SER A 28 -3.98 49.03 40.13
N TRP A 29 -4.39 48.79 38.86
CA TRP A 29 -3.67 47.92 37.90
C TRP A 29 -2.27 48.45 37.50
N SER A 30 -1.98 49.71 37.81
CA SER A 30 -0.70 50.37 37.53
C SER A 30 0.45 49.91 38.43
N GLU A 31 0.14 49.23 39.54
CA GLU A 31 1.16 48.70 40.49
C GLU A 31 1.65 47.31 40.13
N LEU A 32 0.99 46.60 39.23
CA LEU A 32 1.46 45.31 38.72
C LEU A 32 2.70 45.53 37.87
N ARG A 33 3.86 45.18 38.39
CA ARG A 33 5.06 45.11 37.55
C ARG A 33 4.80 44.10 36.44
N PRO A 34 5.13 44.41 35.17
CA PRO A 34 4.96 43.47 34.08
C PRO A 34 5.75 42.19 34.41
N ILE A 35 5.02 41.10 34.61
CA ILE A 35 5.63 39.80 34.81
C ILE A 35 6.48 39.50 33.57
N ASN A 36 7.76 39.29 33.76
CA ASN A 36 8.64 38.93 32.65
C ASN A 36 8.29 37.49 32.22
N ILE A 37 7.35 37.38 31.29
CA ILE A 37 6.85 36.10 30.78
C ILE A 37 8.01 35.21 30.27
N SER A 38 9.11 35.81 29.81
CA SER A 38 10.29 35.07 29.37
C SER A 38 10.99 34.31 30.52
N ALA A 39 10.85 34.78 31.77
CA ALA A 39 11.42 34.13 32.95
C ALA A 39 10.56 32.89 33.38
N LEU A 40 9.32 32.80 32.92
CA LEU A 40 8.36 31.74 33.25
C LEU A 40 8.32 30.61 32.21
N THR A 41 9.20 30.65 31.22
CA THR A 41 9.27 29.65 30.17
C THR A 41 10.69 29.08 30.05
N LYS A 42 10.82 27.79 29.82
CA LYS A 42 12.09 27.12 29.48
C LYS A 42 12.01 26.50 28.10
N ALA A 43 13.18 26.24 27.50
CA ALA A 43 13.26 25.48 26.27
C ALA A 43 12.64 24.08 26.46
N CYS A 44 11.89 23.59 25.49
CA CYS A 44 11.39 22.23 25.53
C CYS A 44 12.56 21.23 25.51
N PRO A 45 12.48 20.08 26.21
CA PRO A 45 13.35 18.97 25.94
C PRO A 45 13.17 18.45 24.51
N ILE A 46 14.20 17.84 23.92
CA ILE A 46 14.16 17.41 22.50
C ILE A 46 13.16 16.29 22.26
N ASP A 47 12.98 15.38 23.21
CA ASP A 47 12.02 14.25 23.17
C ASP A 47 10.56 14.72 23.05
N VAL A 48 10.26 15.90 23.56
CA VAL A 48 8.95 16.53 23.42
C VAL A 48 8.60 16.81 21.95
N LEU A 49 9.59 16.98 21.08
CA LEU A 49 9.35 17.27 19.66
C LEU A 49 8.85 16.06 18.90
N ASP A 50 9.14 14.84 19.37
CA ASP A 50 8.80 13.59 18.68
C ASP A 50 7.28 13.43 18.47
N GLY A 51 6.86 13.02 17.25
CA GLY A 51 5.47 12.81 16.90
C GLY A 51 4.93 13.75 15.81
N SER A 52 3.60 13.90 15.76
CA SER A 52 2.93 14.73 14.76
C SER A 52 2.49 16.08 15.30
N TRP A 53 2.52 17.06 14.39
CA TRP A 53 2.21 18.47 14.63
C TRP A 53 1.34 19.01 13.51
N LEU A 54 0.36 19.82 13.82
CA LEU A 54 -0.36 20.63 12.83
C LEU A 54 0.44 21.90 12.58
N LEU A 55 1.06 22.01 11.40
CA LEU A 55 1.76 23.20 10.94
C LEU A 55 0.78 24.11 10.19
N GLU A 56 0.70 25.38 10.59
CA GLU A 56 -0.13 26.41 10.00
C GLU A 56 0.75 27.57 9.55
N VAL A 57 0.57 28.02 8.30
CA VAL A 57 1.24 29.20 7.74
C VAL A 57 0.30 30.39 7.83
N GLU A 58 0.76 31.46 8.48
CA GLU A 58 -0.03 32.70 8.64
C GLU A 58 -0.36 33.31 7.28
N ARG A 59 -1.60 33.73 7.12
CA ARG A 59 -2.06 34.40 5.88
C ARG A 59 -1.50 35.77 5.74
N LYS A 60 -0.95 36.11 4.59
CA LYS A 60 -0.50 37.46 4.25
C LYS A 60 -1.66 38.43 3.98
N SER A 61 -2.83 37.89 3.63
CA SER A 61 -4.07 38.64 3.43
C SER A 61 -5.28 37.74 3.68
N PRO A 62 -6.46 38.30 3.98
CA PRO A 62 -7.69 37.50 4.14
C PRO A 62 -8.07 36.68 2.90
N LEU A 63 -7.65 37.12 1.70
CA LEU A 63 -7.92 36.43 0.44
C LEU A 63 -6.87 35.37 0.09
N ALA A 64 -5.73 35.36 0.79
CA ALA A 64 -4.72 34.31 0.58
C ALA A 64 -5.22 32.92 1.08
N PRO A 65 -4.87 31.84 0.40
CA PRO A 65 -5.25 30.51 0.87
C PRO A 65 -4.67 30.26 2.27
N HIS A 66 -5.44 29.57 3.10
CA HIS A 66 -4.92 29.06 4.37
C HIS A 66 -4.15 27.78 4.10
N VAL A 67 -2.85 27.81 4.32
CA VAL A 67 -1.96 26.64 4.13
C VAL A 67 -1.67 26.02 5.49
N ARG A 68 -2.07 24.76 5.65
CA ARG A 68 -1.84 23.99 6.88
C ARG A 68 -1.74 22.51 6.57
N GLY A 69 -1.16 21.74 7.49
CA GLY A 69 -1.08 20.29 7.32
C GLY A 69 -0.25 19.59 8.38
N PRO A 70 -0.20 18.26 8.36
CA PRO A 70 0.57 17.47 9.30
C PRO A 70 2.07 17.64 9.04
N MET A 71 2.81 17.91 10.09
CA MET A 71 4.27 17.84 10.14
C MET A 71 4.66 16.73 11.10
N ARG A 72 5.58 15.87 10.71
CA ARG A 72 6.09 14.75 11.49
C ARG A 72 7.53 15.01 11.86
N ILE A 73 7.83 14.94 13.14
CA ILE A 73 9.18 15.12 13.69
C ILE A 73 9.58 13.82 14.35
N GLU A 74 10.58 13.17 13.83
CA GLU A 74 11.18 11.97 14.41
C GLU A 74 12.48 12.30 15.12
N VAL A 75 12.55 11.96 16.41
CA VAL A 75 13.73 12.16 17.25
C VAL A 75 14.38 10.81 17.53
N ARG A 76 15.55 10.58 16.96
CA ARG A 76 16.38 9.39 17.23
C ARG A 76 17.68 9.82 17.87
N LYS A 77 18.40 8.87 18.53
CA LYS A 77 19.68 9.15 19.22
C LYS A 77 20.71 9.89 18.36
N THR A 78 20.71 9.65 17.06
CA THR A 78 21.70 10.17 16.11
C THR A 78 21.10 10.96 14.96
N ALA A 79 19.78 11.06 14.86
CA ALA A 79 19.10 11.70 13.75
C ALA A 79 17.82 12.44 14.17
N LEU A 80 17.63 13.62 13.59
CA LEU A 80 16.39 14.39 13.67
C LEU A 80 15.85 14.52 12.24
N ARG A 81 14.72 13.86 11.98
CA ARG A 81 14.07 13.85 10.67
C ARG A 81 12.75 14.58 10.73
N VAL A 82 12.45 15.35 9.70
CA VAL A 82 11.20 16.11 9.62
C VAL A 82 10.62 15.99 8.21
N SER A 83 9.33 15.73 8.14
CA SER A 83 8.57 15.78 6.90
C SER A 83 7.20 16.40 7.14
N GLY A 84 6.52 16.85 6.09
CA GLY A 84 5.16 17.33 6.24
C GLY A 84 4.43 17.51 4.92
N ASP A 85 3.12 17.33 4.98
CA ASP A 85 2.19 17.47 3.87
C ASP A 85 1.34 18.73 4.09
N MET A 86 1.25 19.59 3.08
CA MET A 86 0.60 20.87 3.21
C MET A 86 -0.59 21.01 2.26
N TYR A 87 -1.68 21.51 2.79
CA TYR A 87 -2.96 21.64 2.12
C TYR A 87 -3.35 23.12 2.06
N ALA A 88 -3.77 23.57 0.88
CA ALA A 88 -4.18 24.97 0.65
C ALA A 88 -5.70 25.07 0.53
N HIS A 89 -6.33 25.74 1.49
CA HIS A 89 -7.78 25.95 1.53
C HIS A 89 -8.11 27.42 1.21
N ARG A 90 -9.01 27.65 0.24
CA ARG A 90 -9.57 28.98 -0.05
C ARG A 90 -10.92 29.12 0.63
N LEU A 91 -11.09 30.14 1.46
CA LEU A 91 -12.35 30.43 2.18
C LEU A 91 -13.46 31.04 1.31
N ILE A 92 -13.32 31.08 -0.01
CA ILE A 92 -14.34 31.69 -0.87
C ILE A 92 -15.42 30.63 -1.14
N GLY A 93 -16.54 30.74 -0.43
CA GLY A 93 -17.81 30.10 -0.79
C GLY A 93 -18.28 28.91 0.01
N GLU A 94 -17.49 28.33 0.91
CA GLU A 94 -17.93 27.21 1.74
C GLU A 94 -17.75 27.46 3.24
N LEU A 95 -18.67 28.27 3.78
CA LEU A 95 -19.05 28.16 5.19
C LEU A 95 -19.95 26.91 5.32
N SER A 96 -19.35 25.71 5.25
CA SER A 96 -20.04 24.53 5.69
C SER A 96 -20.08 24.54 7.22
N PRO A 97 -21.24 24.60 7.86
CA PRO A 97 -21.38 24.64 9.32
C PRO A 97 -20.71 23.45 10.01
N HIS A 98 -20.53 22.33 9.29
CA HIS A 98 -19.96 21.09 9.81
C HIS A 98 -18.45 21.12 10.10
N LEU A 99 -17.68 22.10 9.59
CA LEU A 99 -16.25 22.22 9.88
C LEU A 99 -15.95 23.01 11.16
N ILE A 100 -16.91 23.82 11.65
CA ILE A 100 -16.76 24.61 12.87
C ILE A 100 -17.08 23.79 14.11
N GLU A 101 -17.94 22.80 14.01
CA GLU A 101 -18.35 21.98 15.17
C GLU A 101 -17.31 20.94 15.64
N ARG A 102 -16.41 20.49 14.78
CA ARG A 102 -15.39 19.47 15.13
C ARG A 102 -14.10 20.03 15.76
N SER A 103 -13.94 21.33 15.87
CA SER A 103 -12.84 21.94 16.66
C SER A 103 -13.22 22.20 18.12
N ARG A 104 -14.46 21.91 18.51
CA ARG A 104 -14.85 21.86 19.92
C ARG A 104 -14.47 20.49 20.47
N LEU A 105 -13.52 20.46 21.38
CA LEU A 105 -13.27 19.36 22.31
C LEU A 105 -14.60 19.03 22.99
N GLU A 106 -15.25 17.94 22.59
CA GLU A 106 -16.34 17.39 23.37
C GLU A 106 -15.73 16.82 24.65
N LEU A 107 -15.85 17.59 25.71
CA LEU A 107 -15.71 17.08 27.07
C LEU A 107 -16.98 16.25 27.35
N ILE A 108 -16.90 14.95 27.24
CA ILE A 108 -17.95 14.04 27.73
C ILE A 108 -17.83 14.04 29.26
N PRO A 109 -18.82 14.52 30.00
CA PRO A 109 -18.81 14.40 31.46
C PRO A 109 -19.02 12.93 31.81
N ILE A 110 -18.03 12.30 32.41
CA ILE A 110 -18.19 10.99 33.03
C ILE A 110 -18.80 11.21 34.42
N THR A 111 -20.08 10.94 34.55
CA THR A 111 -20.75 10.81 35.86
C THR A 111 -20.70 9.33 36.22
N GLY A 112 -19.72 8.94 37.01
CA GLY A 112 -19.65 7.63 37.65
C GLY A 112 -19.07 7.77 39.03
N ASP A 113 -19.67 7.09 40.02
CA ASP A 113 -19.28 7.11 41.42
C ASP A 113 -17.84 6.57 41.60
N ALA A 114 -17.09 7.21 42.48
CA ALA A 114 -15.62 7.13 42.63
C ALA A 114 -15.14 5.94 43.48
N ASP A 115 -15.78 4.78 43.46
CA ASP A 115 -15.47 3.67 44.38
C ASP A 115 -14.83 2.43 43.74
N ASP A 116 -14.44 2.48 42.48
CA ASP A 116 -13.72 1.37 41.84
C ASP A 116 -12.38 1.85 41.20
N ALA A 117 -11.31 1.77 42.02
CA ALA A 117 -9.94 2.06 41.58
C ALA A 117 -9.38 0.88 40.73
N GLY A 118 -9.98 0.65 39.56
CA GLY A 118 -9.52 -0.29 38.56
C GLY A 118 -9.26 0.43 37.25
N THR A 119 -8.29 -0.04 36.46
CA THR A 119 -8.07 0.40 35.09
C THR A 119 -9.40 0.38 34.36
N ALA A 120 -9.89 1.54 33.90
CA ALA A 120 -11.07 1.59 33.05
C ALA A 120 -10.72 1.02 31.69
N LEU A 121 -11.35 -0.09 31.33
CA LEU A 121 -11.28 -0.70 30.02
C LEU A 121 -12.47 -0.19 29.18
N ASP A 122 -12.30 -0.02 27.88
CA ASP A 122 -13.42 0.19 26.97
C ASP A 122 -14.21 -1.13 26.77
N GLU A 123 -15.30 -1.07 26.01
CA GLU A 123 -16.14 -2.24 25.72
C GLU A 123 -15.38 -3.41 25.08
N ASP A 124 -14.17 -3.13 24.54
CA ASP A 124 -13.28 -4.11 23.89
C ASP A 124 -12.12 -4.55 24.80
N GLY A 125 -12.06 -4.12 26.07
CA GLY A 125 -11.04 -4.51 27.05
C GLY A 125 -9.70 -3.79 26.91
N ALA A 126 -9.64 -2.67 26.16
CA ALA A 126 -8.44 -1.85 26.06
C ALA A 126 -8.34 -0.80 27.18
N GLU A 127 -7.12 -0.55 27.68
CA GLU A 127 -6.89 0.47 28.72
C GLU A 127 -7.26 1.87 28.22
N ILE A 128 -8.23 2.51 28.87
CA ILE A 128 -8.73 3.85 28.50
C ILE A 128 -7.82 4.99 28.99
N GLY A 129 -6.84 4.73 29.84
CA GLY A 129 -5.89 5.75 30.29
C GLY A 129 -4.92 5.26 31.36
N ASP A 130 -3.80 5.99 31.51
CA ASP A 130 -2.90 5.87 32.65
C ASP A 130 -3.54 6.54 33.86
N VAL A 131 -3.70 5.80 34.94
CA VAL A 131 -4.04 6.34 36.25
C VAL A 131 -2.75 6.79 36.93
N ASP A 132 -2.62 8.06 37.25
CA ASP A 132 -1.48 8.54 38.03
C ASP A 132 -1.48 8.00 39.46
N ASP A 133 -0.37 8.15 40.16
CA ASP A 133 -0.21 7.72 41.59
C ASP A 133 -1.25 8.34 42.56
N PHE A 134 -2.14 9.21 42.06
CA PHE A 134 -3.21 9.87 42.84
C PHE A 134 -4.61 9.44 42.42
N GLY A 135 -4.80 8.46 41.54
CA GLY A 135 -6.09 7.92 41.11
C GLY A 135 -6.92 8.86 40.22
N VAL A 136 -6.26 9.82 39.56
CA VAL A 136 -6.94 10.75 38.64
C VAL A 136 -6.92 10.18 37.21
N LEU A 137 -8.10 9.83 36.71
CA LEU A 137 -8.30 9.44 35.34
C LEU A 137 -8.03 10.66 34.42
N TRP A 138 -6.90 10.69 33.73
CA TRP A 138 -6.65 11.69 32.72
C TRP A 138 -7.42 11.30 31.46
N PRO A 139 -8.28 12.17 30.89
CA PRO A 139 -8.88 11.88 29.61
C PRO A 139 -7.77 11.71 28.60
N VAL A 140 -7.63 10.50 28.04
CA VAL A 140 -6.82 10.26 26.85
C VAL A 140 -7.43 11.13 25.77
N LEU A 141 -6.72 12.20 25.41
CA LEU A 141 -7.02 12.95 24.19
C LEU A 141 -6.85 11.94 23.05
N ARG A 142 -7.94 11.33 22.59
CA ARG A 142 -7.91 10.57 21.34
C ARG A 142 -7.30 11.51 20.32
N ALA A 143 -6.10 11.19 19.86
CA ALA A 143 -5.38 11.99 18.90
C ALA A 143 -6.23 12.07 17.63
N SER A 144 -6.94 13.18 17.44
CA SER A 144 -7.63 13.40 16.17
C SER A 144 -6.58 13.86 15.16
N TYR A 145 -6.10 12.93 14.35
CA TYR A 145 -5.28 13.30 13.20
C TYR A 145 -6.13 14.18 12.28
N PRO A 146 -5.70 15.41 11.98
CA PRO A 146 -6.46 16.25 11.09
C PRO A 146 -6.48 15.62 9.72
N SER A 147 -7.66 15.26 9.25
CA SER A 147 -7.88 14.78 7.91
C SER A 147 -8.07 15.95 6.97
N PHE A 148 -7.41 15.91 5.82
CA PHE A 148 -7.46 16.96 4.81
C PHE A 148 -7.93 16.37 3.47
N PRO A 149 -8.82 17.11 2.74
CA PRO A 149 -9.25 16.74 1.41
C PRO A 149 -8.09 16.64 0.42
N GLN A 150 -8.05 15.56 -0.38
CA GLN A 150 -7.06 15.36 -1.43
C GLN A 150 -7.02 16.57 -2.39
N ALA A 151 -8.19 17.10 -2.77
CA ALA A 151 -8.32 18.27 -3.65
C ALA A 151 -7.62 19.54 -3.13
N GLN A 152 -7.34 19.63 -1.83
CA GLN A 152 -6.64 20.76 -1.21
C GLN A 152 -5.12 20.55 -1.13
N TYR A 153 -4.61 19.36 -1.47
CA TYR A 153 -3.19 19.07 -1.41
C TYR A 153 -2.39 20.05 -2.27
N SER A 154 -1.25 20.51 -1.74
CA SER A 154 -0.52 21.64 -2.35
C SER A 154 0.96 21.34 -2.50
N TRP A 155 1.62 20.82 -1.48
CA TRP A 155 3.03 20.52 -1.51
C TRP A 155 3.44 19.63 -0.32
N TYR A 156 4.52 18.92 -0.53
CA TYR A 156 5.21 18.12 0.46
C TYR A 156 6.57 18.73 0.77
N PHE A 157 7.08 18.52 1.98
CA PHE A 157 8.47 18.83 2.31
C PHE A 157 9.11 17.75 3.15
N ARG A 158 10.43 17.65 3.01
CA ARG A 158 11.28 16.83 3.85
C ARG A 158 12.49 17.62 4.31
N SER A 159 13.08 17.22 5.45
CA SER A 159 14.31 17.80 5.92
C SER A 159 15.52 17.31 5.11
N ASN A 160 16.38 18.27 4.76
CA ASN A 160 17.74 18.03 4.31
C ASN A 160 18.68 18.57 5.38
N GLY A 161 18.60 18.01 6.58
CA GLY A 161 19.27 18.46 7.80
C GLY A 161 18.37 19.24 8.74
N ALA A 162 18.40 18.84 10.01
CA ALA A 162 17.69 19.52 11.09
C ALA A 162 18.57 19.59 12.33
N THR A 163 18.44 20.67 13.10
CA THR A 163 19.16 20.89 14.35
C THR A 163 18.21 21.44 15.41
N TYR A 164 18.45 21.04 16.66
CA TYR A 164 17.74 21.60 17.81
C TYR A 164 18.73 22.10 18.84
N ALA A 165 18.68 23.41 19.11
CA ALA A 165 19.55 24.05 20.06
C ALA A 165 18.83 25.20 20.79
N ALA A 166 19.00 25.30 22.10
CA ALA A 166 18.42 26.37 22.94
C ALA A 166 16.90 26.56 22.74
N GLY A 167 16.16 25.49 22.50
CA GLY A 167 14.71 25.53 22.27
C GLY A 167 14.32 25.99 20.88
N VAL A 168 15.24 26.05 19.94
CA VAL A 168 14.96 26.39 18.53
C VAL A 168 15.27 25.18 17.65
N LEU A 169 14.25 24.72 16.95
CA LEU A 169 14.33 23.74 15.88
C LEU A 169 14.57 24.48 14.56
N THR A 170 15.68 24.19 13.90
CA THR A 170 16.01 24.70 12.57
C THR A 170 16.09 23.55 11.59
N ILE A 171 15.29 23.63 10.52
CA ILE A 171 15.13 22.57 9.51
C ILE A 171 15.44 23.18 8.15
N ASN A 172 16.42 22.63 7.45
CA ASN A 172 16.59 22.87 6.03
C ASN A 172 15.64 21.95 5.30
N ILE A 173 14.73 22.50 4.51
CA ILE A 173 13.68 21.77 3.81
C ILE A 173 13.92 21.71 2.31
N VAL A 174 13.55 20.59 1.71
CA VAL A 174 13.32 20.45 0.27
C VAL A 174 11.81 20.34 0.10
N ARG A 175 11.22 21.28 -0.65
CA ARG A 175 9.78 21.33 -0.95
C ARG A 175 9.50 20.81 -2.34
N HIS A 176 8.50 19.95 -2.47
CA HIS A 176 7.98 19.38 -3.71
C HIS A 176 6.58 19.96 -3.95
N LEU A 177 6.38 20.69 -5.04
CA LEU A 177 5.09 21.26 -5.40
C LEU A 177 4.20 20.23 -6.09
N TRP A 178 2.93 20.20 -5.70
CA TRP A 178 1.94 19.30 -6.26
C TRP A 178 1.17 19.96 -7.41
N ASN A 179 1.17 19.34 -8.57
CA ASN A 179 0.32 19.74 -9.69
C ASN A 179 -1.02 19.00 -9.61
N LYS A 180 -2.10 19.73 -9.39
CA LYS A 180 -3.45 19.15 -9.24
C LYS A 180 -4.01 18.56 -10.53
N SER A 181 -3.55 19.03 -11.69
CA SER A 181 -4.04 18.55 -12.99
C SER A 181 -3.42 17.22 -13.37
N THR A 182 -2.11 17.08 -13.17
CA THR A 182 -1.39 15.84 -13.46
C THR A 182 -1.34 14.89 -12.26
N GLN A 183 -1.67 15.41 -11.06
CA GLN A 183 -1.50 14.70 -9.79
C GLN A 183 -0.08 14.15 -9.58
N GLU A 184 0.91 14.97 -9.92
CA GLU A 184 2.33 14.67 -9.81
C GLU A 184 3.08 15.79 -9.12
N PHE A 185 4.25 15.49 -8.56
CA PHE A 185 5.19 16.50 -8.09
C PHE A 185 5.96 17.09 -9.27
N THR A 186 6.01 18.42 -9.38
CA THR A 186 6.58 19.08 -10.56
C THR A 186 7.93 19.74 -10.32
N THR A 187 8.07 20.49 -9.23
CA THR A 187 9.29 21.25 -8.97
C THR A 187 9.73 21.08 -7.53
N THR A 188 11.04 21.12 -7.34
CA THR A 188 11.66 21.17 -6.01
C THR A 188 12.30 22.53 -5.81
N ASP A 189 12.09 23.10 -4.64
CA ASP A 189 12.84 24.26 -4.15
C ASP A 189 13.28 24.02 -2.70
N THR A 190 14.14 24.88 -2.21
CA THR A 190 14.70 24.75 -0.86
C THR A 190 14.24 25.91 0.03
N GLY A 191 14.22 25.65 1.33
CA GLY A 191 13.84 26.64 2.31
C GLY A 191 14.37 26.33 3.70
N THR A 192 14.01 27.18 4.64
CA THR A 192 14.34 26.99 6.06
C THR A 192 13.10 27.21 6.90
N LEU A 193 12.79 26.23 7.75
CA LEU A 193 11.76 26.31 8.78
C LEU A 193 12.45 26.44 10.14
N ARG A 194 12.12 27.50 10.88
CA ARG A 194 12.65 27.72 12.25
C ARG A 194 11.46 27.81 13.20
N LEU A 195 11.47 26.97 14.23
CA LEU A 195 10.40 26.88 15.22
C LEU A 195 11.01 27.00 16.63
N SER A 196 10.44 27.85 17.46
CA SER A 196 10.81 27.98 18.87
C SER A 196 9.82 27.22 19.72
N CYS A 197 10.32 26.26 20.51
CA CYS A 197 9.57 25.51 21.48
C CYS A 197 9.87 26.01 22.89
N ARG A 198 8.84 26.49 23.60
CA ARG A 198 8.96 26.94 24.99
C ARG A 198 7.81 26.36 25.82
N GLN A 199 8.16 25.81 26.98
CA GLN A 199 7.20 25.33 27.97
C GLN A 199 7.00 26.34 29.09
N SER A 200 5.74 26.53 29.51
CA SER A 200 5.43 27.28 30.72
C SER A 200 5.91 26.53 31.95
N ILE A 201 6.55 27.24 32.88
CA ILE A 201 7.02 26.69 34.16
C ILE A 201 5.88 26.66 35.20
N ILE A 202 4.84 27.48 35.01
CA ILE A 202 3.81 27.74 36.03
C ILE A 202 2.75 26.61 36.06
N HIS A 203 2.53 25.92 34.98
CA HIS A 203 1.49 24.90 34.91
C HIS A 203 2.12 23.53 34.67
N ASN A 204 2.06 22.68 35.70
CA ASN A 204 2.39 21.27 35.64
C ASN A 204 1.36 20.48 34.77
N LYS A 205 0.35 21.15 34.23
CA LYS A 205 -0.61 20.54 33.30
C LYS A 205 -0.01 20.50 31.91
N ARG A 206 -0.08 19.34 31.24
CA ARG A 206 0.29 19.13 29.83
C ARG A 206 -0.61 20.03 28.95
N THR A 207 -0.30 21.32 28.88
CA THR A 207 -0.93 22.21 27.90
C THR A 207 -0.50 21.81 26.51
N ALA A 208 -1.38 21.95 25.52
CA ALA A 208 -1.09 21.70 24.13
C ALA A 208 0.25 22.36 23.76
N GLN A 209 1.21 21.56 23.32
CA GLN A 209 2.54 22.06 22.99
C GLN A 209 2.43 22.86 21.69
N VAL A 210 2.92 24.08 21.71
CA VAL A 210 2.88 24.98 20.57
C VAL A 210 4.29 25.48 20.29
N MET A 211 4.69 25.39 19.03
CA MET A 211 5.88 26.05 18.50
C MET A 211 5.47 27.19 17.58
N THR A 212 6.20 28.28 17.61
CA THR A 212 6.02 29.42 16.69
C THR A 212 7.33 29.77 16.04
N GLY A 213 7.27 30.33 14.84
CA GLY A 213 8.48 30.65 14.11
C GLY A 213 8.26 31.18 12.70
N THR A 214 9.19 30.86 11.81
CA THR A 214 9.20 31.37 10.44
C THR A 214 9.52 30.24 9.45
N LEU A 215 8.87 30.33 8.30
CA LEU A 215 9.14 29.53 7.11
C LEU A 215 9.63 30.45 6.01
N THR A 216 10.86 30.24 5.52
CA THR A 216 11.44 31.00 4.41
C THR A 216 11.64 30.08 3.22
N ILE A 217 10.99 30.38 2.08
CA ILE A 217 11.10 29.65 0.82
C ILE A 217 11.20 30.65 -0.32
N GLY A 218 12.17 30.47 -1.23
CA GLY A 218 12.37 31.37 -2.38
C GLY A 218 12.54 32.84 -1.99
N GLY A 219 13.20 33.11 -0.86
CA GLY A 219 13.38 34.46 -0.31
C GLY A 219 12.14 35.06 0.37
N THR A 220 11.01 34.36 0.38
CA THR A 220 9.79 34.84 1.06
C THR A 220 9.68 34.21 2.43
N THR A 221 9.55 35.04 3.47
CA THR A 221 9.36 34.62 4.86
C THR A 221 7.90 34.75 5.27
N SER A 222 7.37 33.72 5.93
CA SER A 222 6.02 33.71 6.52
C SER A 222 6.12 33.25 7.98
N THR A 223 5.25 33.82 8.83
CA THR A 223 5.08 33.34 10.21
C THR A 223 4.38 31.97 10.20
N VAL A 224 4.78 31.10 11.10
CA VAL A 224 4.19 29.77 11.25
C VAL A 224 3.93 29.43 12.71
N LYS A 225 2.92 28.59 12.90
CA LYS A 225 2.57 27.98 14.18
C LYS A 225 2.48 26.48 13.98
N ALA A 226 3.07 25.70 14.89
CA ALA A 226 2.92 24.24 14.92
C ALA A 226 2.32 23.86 16.29
N THR A 227 1.23 23.10 16.25
CA THR A 227 0.54 22.60 17.45
C THR A 227 0.67 21.07 17.47
N LYS A 228 1.16 20.50 18.57
CA LYS A 228 1.32 19.03 18.69
C LYS A 228 -0.06 18.38 18.66
N THR A 229 -0.20 17.36 17.83
CA THR A 229 -1.46 16.62 17.65
C THR A 229 -1.38 15.21 18.25
N SER A 230 -0.21 14.56 18.21
CA SER A 230 -0.01 13.21 18.74
C SER A 230 1.46 12.91 19.01
N SER A 231 1.73 11.89 19.85
CA SER A 231 3.02 11.24 19.95
C SER A 231 3.27 10.24 18.81
N MET A 232 2.22 9.81 18.12
CA MET A 232 2.33 9.02 16.90
C MET A 232 2.39 9.94 15.68
N TYR A 233 2.88 9.43 14.54
CA TYR A 233 3.13 10.26 13.35
C TYR A 233 1.92 10.29 12.42
N ARG A 234 1.15 9.21 12.35
CA ARG A 234 -0.04 9.07 11.50
C ARG A 234 -1.11 8.27 12.24
N GLY A 235 -2.34 8.33 11.72
CA GLY A 235 -3.45 7.52 12.20
C GLY A 235 -4.26 6.96 11.03
N CYS A 236 -4.75 5.73 11.18
CA CYS A 236 -5.57 5.05 10.19
C CYS A 236 -6.65 4.22 10.87
N ARG A 237 -7.84 4.17 10.28
CA ARG A 237 -8.90 3.23 10.63
C ARG A 237 -8.80 2.01 9.70
N ILE A 238 -8.65 0.83 10.28
CA ILE A 238 -8.73 -0.44 9.57
C ILE A 238 -10.08 -1.07 9.93
N GLU A 239 -10.96 -1.17 8.94
CA GLU A 239 -12.21 -1.90 9.05
C GLU A 239 -11.95 -3.36 8.70
N VAL A 240 -12.33 -4.26 9.60
CA VAL A 240 -12.16 -5.70 9.43
C VAL A 240 -13.53 -6.34 9.25
N ASP A 241 -13.72 -6.98 8.12
CA ASP A 241 -14.88 -7.80 7.83
C ASP A 241 -14.45 -9.27 7.70
N ALA A 242 -15.33 -10.21 8.05
CA ALA A 242 -15.01 -11.63 8.05
C ALA A 242 -16.12 -12.45 7.41
N MET A 243 -15.74 -13.49 6.69
CA MET A 243 -16.65 -14.51 6.20
C MET A 243 -17.09 -15.44 7.32
N VAL A 244 -18.24 -16.09 7.14
CA VAL A 244 -18.83 -17.02 8.13
C VAL A 244 -17.81 -18.09 8.52
N ASN A 245 -17.67 -18.31 9.83
CA ASN A 245 -16.73 -19.25 10.45
C ASN A 245 -15.25 -18.95 10.14
N ARG A 246 -14.91 -17.69 9.90
CA ARG A 246 -13.54 -17.22 9.79
C ARG A 246 -13.31 -16.14 10.84
N ASP A 247 -12.24 -16.29 11.61
CA ASP A 247 -12.00 -15.43 12.77
C ASP A 247 -10.81 -14.51 12.50
N PHE A 248 -11.02 -13.21 12.76
CA PHE A 248 -9.90 -12.27 12.80
C PHE A 248 -9.04 -12.59 14.04
N PRO A 249 -7.73 -12.90 13.86
CA PRO A 249 -6.84 -13.14 14.98
C PRO A 249 -6.52 -11.80 15.68
N ALA A 250 -7.33 -11.41 16.67
CA ALA A 250 -7.18 -10.16 17.40
C ALA A 250 -5.79 -10.02 18.04
N SER A 251 -5.16 -11.14 18.43
CA SER A 251 -3.79 -11.20 18.92
C SER A 251 -3.14 -12.53 18.60
N ALA A 252 -1.80 -12.55 18.62
CA ALA A 252 -1.00 -13.76 18.50
C ALA A 252 0.21 -13.69 19.42
N VAL A 253 0.83 -14.85 19.71
CA VAL A 253 2.10 -14.93 20.43
C VAL A 253 3.23 -15.01 19.41
N ALA A 254 4.09 -14.01 19.39
CA ALA A 254 5.31 -14.01 18.58
C ALA A 254 6.31 -15.03 19.11
N GLY A 255 7.27 -15.46 18.29
CA GLY A 255 8.35 -16.38 18.70
C GLY A 255 9.21 -15.87 19.88
N SER A 256 9.21 -14.56 20.11
CA SER A 256 9.80 -13.94 21.32
C SER A 256 9.00 -14.19 22.60
N GLY A 257 7.80 -14.77 22.51
CA GLY A 257 6.86 -14.92 23.61
C GLY A 257 5.99 -13.69 23.89
N ALA A 258 6.18 -12.58 23.19
CA ALA A 258 5.37 -11.39 23.34
C ALA A 258 4.01 -11.53 22.64
N THR A 259 2.94 -11.07 23.28
CA THR A 259 1.65 -10.91 22.63
C THR A 259 1.69 -9.72 21.68
N VAL A 260 1.29 -9.93 20.45
CA VAL A 260 1.25 -8.93 19.38
C VAL A 260 -0.15 -8.81 18.81
N THR A 261 -0.50 -7.61 18.38
CA THR A 261 -1.76 -7.27 17.70
C THR A 261 -1.42 -6.46 16.45
N LEU A 262 -2.34 -6.35 15.51
CA LEU A 262 -2.20 -5.44 14.36
C LEU A 262 -1.88 -4.02 14.85
N ARG A 263 -2.62 -3.52 15.85
CA ARG A 263 -2.38 -2.20 16.47
C ARG A 263 -0.98 -2.05 17.05
N SER A 264 -0.47 -3.07 17.77
CA SER A 264 0.85 -2.98 18.41
C SER A 264 1.99 -2.96 17.40
N VAL A 265 1.87 -3.69 16.29
CA VAL A 265 2.89 -3.74 15.23
C VAL A 265 2.96 -2.40 14.48
N TYR A 266 1.83 -1.83 14.08
CA TYR A 266 1.80 -0.50 13.48
C TYR A 266 2.17 0.59 14.49
N GLY A 267 1.79 0.43 15.76
CA GLY A 267 2.19 1.32 16.86
C GLY A 267 3.71 1.39 17.02
N ALA A 268 4.41 0.26 16.91
CA ALA A 268 5.87 0.21 16.91
C ALA A 268 6.50 0.93 15.70
N ALA A 269 5.77 1.02 14.58
CA ALA A 269 6.14 1.84 13.43
C ALA A 269 5.74 3.32 13.56
N GLY A 270 5.12 3.70 14.68
CA GLY A 270 4.71 5.08 14.95
C GLY A 270 3.34 5.48 14.39
N TRP A 271 2.47 4.49 14.13
CA TRP A 271 1.10 4.71 13.64
C TRP A 271 0.06 4.39 14.70
N ASP A 272 -0.93 5.26 14.86
CA ASP A 272 -2.12 5.02 15.67
C ASP A 272 -3.19 4.36 14.79
N VAL A 273 -3.29 3.05 14.87
CA VAL A 273 -4.26 2.28 14.11
C VAL A 273 -5.45 1.94 14.99
N THR A 274 -6.64 2.33 14.51
CA THR A 274 -7.92 1.89 15.11
C THR A 274 -8.47 0.74 14.28
N VAL A 275 -8.57 -0.44 14.85
CA VAL A 275 -9.18 -1.62 14.24
C VAL A 275 -10.65 -1.68 14.64
N VAL A 276 -11.55 -1.81 13.68
CA VAL A 276 -12.99 -1.91 13.88
C VAL A 276 -13.51 -3.13 13.16
N GLN A 277 -13.97 -4.12 13.89
CA GLN A 277 -14.69 -5.27 13.32
C GLN A 277 -16.13 -4.85 13.05
N ASN A 278 -16.59 -5.05 11.82
CA ASN A 278 -17.89 -4.58 11.36
C ASN A 278 -18.81 -5.74 10.96
N GLN A 279 -18.52 -6.44 9.87
CA GLN A 279 -19.28 -7.58 9.40
C GLN A 279 -18.54 -8.89 9.74
N VAL A 280 -19.24 -9.84 10.34
CA VAL A 280 -18.66 -11.15 10.70
C VAL A 280 -19.41 -12.33 10.09
N ASN A 281 -20.32 -12.06 9.17
CA ASN A 281 -21.23 -13.04 8.61
C ASN A 281 -21.34 -12.92 7.07
N ILE A 282 -20.28 -12.46 6.41
CA ILE A 282 -20.26 -12.47 4.94
C ILE A 282 -20.32 -13.94 4.50
N PRO A 283 -21.25 -14.32 3.61
CA PRO A 283 -21.35 -15.70 3.14
C PRO A 283 -20.03 -16.21 2.59
N ASN A 284 -19.70 -17.48 2.90
CA ASN A 284 -18.48 -18.10 2.39
C ASN A 284 -18.59 -18.36 0.89
N ASP A 285 -17.44 -18.26 0.23
CA ASP A 285 -17.20 -18.84 -1.07
C ASP A 285 -16.12 -19.93 -0.95
N ALA A 286 -16.18 -20.95 -1.82
CA ALA A 286 -15.19 -22.01 -1.84
C ALA A 286 -13.84 -21.51 -2.39
N SER A 287 -13.86 -20.57 -3.33
CA SER A 287 -12.68 -19.94 -3.92
C SER A 287 -13.07 -18.54 -4.42
N LEU A 288 -12.54 -17.51 -3.77
CA LEU A 288 -12.76 -16.12 -4.17
C LEU A 288 -11.96 -15.78 -5.43
N THR A 289 -12.58 -15.05 -6.32
CA THR A 289 -11.90 -14.43 -7.46
C THR A 289 -11.54 -12.97 -7.15
N ASN A 290 -10.60 -12.39 -7.90
CA ASN A 290 -10.25 -10.98 -7.75
C ASN A 290 -11.45 -10.06 -8.02
N ALA A 291 -12.31 -10.41 -8.97
CA ALA A 291 -13.53 -9.66 -9.28
C ALA A 291 -14.54 -9.68 -8.11
N GLU A 292 -14.67 -10.82 -7.43
CA GLU A 292 -15.51 -10.93 -6.22
C GLU A 292 -14.97 -10.13 -5.07
N LEU A 293 -13.64 -10.10 -4.85
CA LEU A 293 -13.00 -9.27 -3.83
C LEU A 293 -13.29 -7.78 -4.03
N HIS A 294 -13.21 -7.28 -5.27
CA HIS A 294 -13.56 -5.88 -5.59
C HIS A 294 -15.05 -5.61 -5.34
N ALA A 295 -15.94 -6.53 -5.72
CA ALA A 295 -17.37 -6.41 -5.48
C ALA A 295 -17.70 -6.40 -3.97
N LEU A 296 -17.06 -7.28 -3.20
CA LEU A 296 -17.21 -7.34 -1.74
C LEU A 296 -16.75 -6.04 -1.07
N MET A 297 -15.58 -5.51 -1.46
CA MET A 297 -15.12 -4.23 -0.94
C MET A 297 -16.10 -3.10 -1.26
N ALA A 298 -16.56 -3.00 -2.49
CA ALA A 298 -17.49 -1.96 -2.91
C ALA A 298 -18.79 -1.97 -2.10
N ALA A 299 -19.22 -3.14 -1.70
CA ALA A 299 -20.48 -3.36 -1.02
C ALA A 299 -20.42 -3.26 0.51
N HIS A 300 -19.38 -3.80 1.13
CA HIS A 300 -19.30 -3.89 2.58
C HIS A 300 -18.51 -2.76 3.23
N ARG A 301 -17.56 -2.18 2.51
CA ARG A 301 -16.76 -1.08 3.04
C ARG A 301 -17.64 0.08 3.50
N GLN A 302 -17.59 0.39 4.78
CA GLN A 302 -18.38 1.48 5.34
C GLN A 302 -18.02 2.83 4.74
N ALA A 303 -19.04 3.60 4.36
CA ALA A 303 -18.89 5.01 4.09
C ALA A 303 -18.56 5.74 5.39
N VAL A 304 -17.33 6.23 5.55
CA VAL A 304 -16.93 7.05 6.69
C VAL A 304 -17.17 8.51 6.34
N ALA A 305 -17.91 9.22 7.18
CA ALA A 305 -18.10 10.65 7.03
C ALA A 305 -16.75 11.37 7.21
N GLY A 306 -16.33 12.10 6.20
CA GLY A 306 -15.05 12.83 6.17
C GLY A 306 -13.95 12.03 5.46
N GLU A 307 -12.87 12.73 5.10
CA GLU A 307 -11.73 12.16 4.35
C GLU A 307 -10.68 11.58 5.32
N GLY A 308 -11.08 10.59 6.12
CA GLY A 308 -10.16 9.87 7.01
C GLY A 308 -9.28 8.89 6.24
N TRP A 309 -8.13 8.58 6.82
CA TRP A 309 -7.33 7.45 6.36
C TRP A 309 -8.04 6.16 6.77
N ARG A 310 -8.32 5.31 5.80
CA ARG A 310 -9.04 4.05 6.01
C ARG A 310 -8.48 2.94 5.13
N LEU A 311 -8.65 1.72 5.60
CA LEU A 311 -8.36 0.48 4.89
C LEU A 311 -9.49 -0.51 5.19
N TRP A 312 -9.95 -1.24 4.18
CA TRP A 312 -10.83 -2.39 4.34
C TRP A 312 -10.00 -3.68 4.29
N LEU A 313 -10.14 -4.52 5.31
CA LEU A 313 -9.40 -5.77 5.48
C LEU A 313 -10.40 -6.92 5.61
N LEU A 314 -10.38 -7.84 4.65
CA LEU A 314 -11.23 -9.02 4.66
C LEU A 314 -10.50 -10.22 5.28
N VAL A 315 -11.19 -10.95 6.13
CA VAL A 315 -10.85 -12.31 6.53
C VAL A 315 -11.63 -13.24 5.60
N GLY A 316 -11.01 -13.62 4.49
CA GLY A 316 -11.63 -14.38 3.41
C GLY A 316 -11.47 -15.89 3.57
N SER A 317 -12.18 -16.67 2.75
CA SER A 317 -12.05 -18.14 2.73
C SER A 317 -10.75 -18.58 2.08
N ALA A 318 -10.69 -18.67 0.77
CA ALA A 318 -9.52 -19.13 0.02
C ALA A 318 -9.45 -18.50 -1.36
N GLN A 319 -8.24 -18.45 -1.92
CA GLN A 319 -8.00 -18.24 -3.34
C GLN A 319 -6.72 -18.96 -3.75
N GLY A 320 -6.84 -19.95 -4.62
CA GLY A 320 -5.69 -20.59 -5.30
C GLY A 320 -4.54 -21.12 -4.43
N GLY A 321 -4.65 -21.10 -3.11
CA GLY A 321 -3.60 -21.50 -2.17
C GLY A 321 -2.61 -20.39 -1.80
N ILE A 322 -2.87 -19.14 -2.18
CA ILE A 322 -2.14 -17.96 -1.68
C ILE A 322 -2.62 -17.58 -0.28
N PHE A 323 -1.80 -16.85 0.46
CA PHE A 323 -2.08 -16.52 1.86
C PHE A 323 -2.84 -15.19 2.01
N GLY A 324 -2.60 -14.25 1.12
CA GLY A 324 -3.27 -12.95 1.13
C GLY A 324 -3.03 -12.18 -0.16
N ILE A 325 -3.81 -11.12 -0.33
CA ILE A 325 -3.74 -10.19 -1.47
C ILE A 325 -4.05 -8.78 -0.99
N MET A 326 -3.28 -7.82 -1.45
CA MET A 326 -3.74 -6.44 -1.58
C MET A 326 -4.27 -6.27 -3.00
N PHE A 327 -5.46 -5.74 -3.14
CA PHE A 327 -6.09 -5.48 -4.43
C PHE A 327 -6.36 -4.00 -4.60
N ASP A 328 -6.13 -3.52 -5.81
CA ASP A 328 -6.23 -2.13 -6.19
C ASP A 328 -7.49 -1.90 -7.05
N ASP A 329 -8.02 -0.70 -7.01
CA ASP A 329 -9.10 -0.24 -7.86
C ASP A 329 -8.77 1.18 -8.32
N ASP A 330 -8.94 1.47 -9.59
CA ASP A 330 -8.66 2.79 -10.18
C ASP A 330 -9.50 3.92 -9.56
N THR A 331 -10.64 3.59 -8.94
CA THR A 331 -11.51 4.55 -8.25
C THR A 331 -11.11 4.77 -6.79
N VAL A 332 -10.57 3.74 -6.13
CA VAL A 332 -10.17 3.75 -4.71
C VAL A 332 -8.88 2.95 -4.50
N PRO A 333 -7.76 3.42 -5.05
CA PRO A 333 -6.53 2.67 -5.08
C PRO A 333 -6.07 2.19 -3.70
N ARG A 334 -5.71 0.91 -3.57
CA ARG A 334 -5.11 0.30 -2.38
C ARG A 334 -5.98 0.39 -1.11
N GLU A 335 -7.30 0.52 -1.23
CA GLU A 335 -8.17 0.50 -0.03
C GLU A 335 -8.60 -0.91 0.40
N GLY A 336 -8.31 -1.95 -0.39
CA GLY A 336 -8.70 -3.33 -0.11
C GLY A 336 -7.51 -4.27 0.12
N ALA A 337 -7.63 -5.12 1.14
CA ALA A 337 -6.72 -6.23 1.37
C ALA A 337 -7.46 -7.43 1.95
N VAL A 338 -6.94 -8.64 1.75
CA VAL A 338 -7.53 -9.88 2.28
C VAL A 338 -6.46 -10.83 2.76
N GLY A 339 -6.74 -11.53 3.86
CA GLY A 339 -6.03 -12.73 4.27
C GLY A 339 -6.94 -13.94 4.13
N PHE A 340 -6.44 -15.02 3.54
CA PHE A 340 -7.21 -16.23 3.26
C PHE A 340 -7.09 -17.24 4.40
N ALA A 341 -8.11 -17.32 5.21
CA ALA A 341 -8.18 -18.13 6.42
C ALA A 341 -7.99 -19.64 6.17
N ASP A 342 -8.47 -20.16 5.02
CA ASP A 342 -8.40 -21.56 4.63
C ASP A 342 -7.10 -21.93 3.88
N ALA A 343 -6.26 -20.93 3.55
CA ALA A 343 -4.96 -21.20 2.95
C ALA A 343 -4.12 -22.07 3.88
N THR A 344 -3.50 -23.09 3.34
CA THR A 344 -2.84 -24.14 4.13
C THR A 344 -1.32 -23.94 4.14
N LEU A 345 -0.72 -23.94 5.32
CA LEU A 345 0.72 -24.00 5.48
C LEU A 345 1.25 -25.38 4.99
N GLY A 346 2.40 -25.38 4.35
CA GLY A 346 3.01 -26.63 3.87
C GLY A 346 3.44 -27.59 4.98
N GLY A 347 3.85 -28.80 4.59
CA GLY A 347 4.33 -29.86 5.52
C GLY A 347 5.84 -29.83 5.80
N GLY A 348 6.58 -28.81 5.34
CA GLY A 348 8.03 -28.72 5.40
C GLY A 348 8.60 -28.69 6.82
N SER A 349 9.86 -29.10 6.98
CA SER A 349 10.55 -29.10 8.28
C SER A 349 10.87 -27.69 8.80
N ASN A 350 10.82 -26.69 7.94
CA ASN A 350 10.94 -25.26 8.24
C ASN A 350 9.69 -24.66 8.90
N ILE A 351 8.61 -25.44 9.01
CA ILE A 351 7.37 -25.04 9.68
C ILE A 351 7.26 -25.79 11.01
N GLU A 352 6.76 -25.10 12.05
CA GLU A 352 6.51 -25.68 13.37
C GLU A 352 5.62 -26.93 13.27
N ALA A 353 5.94 -27.97 14.04
CA ALA A 353 5.23 -29.24 13.94
C ALA A 353 3.72 -29.11 14.13
N GLY A 354 3.28 -28.20 14.99
CA GLY A 354 1.86 -27.92 15.24
C GLY A 354 1.17 -27.09 14.15
N ALA A 355 1.93 -26.43 13.27
CA ALA A 355 1.41 -25.59 12.20
C ALA A 355 1.46 -26.27 10.81
N ARG A 356 2.15 -27.40 10.69
CA ARG A 356 2.27 -28.11 9.39
C ARG A 356 0.93 -28.59 8.88
N ASN A 357 0.66 -28.31 7.62
CA ASN A 357 -0.58 -28.67 6.93
C ASN A 357 -1.85 -28.12 7.63
N GLN A 358 -1.71 -27.10 8.48
CA GLN A 358 -2.85 -26.44 9.11
C GLN A 358 -3.29 -25.26 8.24
N ALA A 359 -4.59 -24.93 8.28
CA ALA A 359 -5.12 -23.69 7.73
C ALA A 359 -4.59 -22.48 8.52
N LEU A 360 -4.46 -21.33 7.87
CA LEU A 360 -4.04 -20.10 8.56
C LEU A 360 -4.95 -19.74 9.73
N ASN A 361 -6.26 -19.98 9.61
CA ASN A 361 -7.23 -19.79 10.69
C ASN A 361 -6.86 -20.54 11.99
N ASP A 362 -6.17 -21.67 11.87
CA ASP A 362 -5.74 -22.49 13.01
C ASP A 362 -4.33 -22.11 13.51
N VAL A 363 -3.66 -21.17 12.86
CA VAL A 363 -2.30 -20.71 13.19
C VAL A 363 -2.28 -19.19 13.35
N PRO A 364 -2.80 -18.65 14.48
CA PRO A 364 -3.01 -17.20 14.64
C PRO A 364 -1.79 -16.33 14.37
N ALA A 365 -0.56 -16.78 14.70
CA ALA A 365 0.66 -16.01 14.45
C ALA A 365 0.96 -15.87 12.94
N ALA A 366 0.80 -16.94 12.18
CA ALA A 366 0.97 -16.89 10.73
C ALA A 366 -0.13 -16.02 10.09
N PHE A 367 -1.37 -16.19 10.52
CA PHE A 367 -2.50 -15.47 9.95
C PHE A 367 -2.45 -13.96 10.27
N LEU A 368 -2.20 -13.58 11.53
CA LEU A 368 -2.06 -12.18 11.91
C LEU A 368 -0.90 -11.51 11.13
N ARG A 369 0.22 -12.23 10.97
CA ARG A 369 1.33 -11.73 10.16
C ARG A 369 0.90 -11.45 8.73
N THR A 370 0.17 -12.37 8.09
CA THR A 370 -0.36 -12.20 6.73
C THR A 370 -1.25 -10.95 6.65
N LEU A 371 -2.23 -10.80 7.54
CA LEU A 371 -3.14 -9.65 7.53
C LEU A 371 -2.40 -8.31 7.70
N ILE A 372 -1.37 -8.25 8.55
CA ILE A 372 -0.52 -7.05 8.72
C ILE A 372 0.30 -6.78 7.47
N HIS A 373 0.79 -7.81 6.81
CA HIS A 373 1.59 -7.75 5.58
C HIS A 373 0.76 -7.18 4.42
N GLU A 374 -0.44 -7.72 4.18
CA GLU A 374 -1.35 -7.23 3.13
C GLU A 374 -1.79 -5.78 3.38
N ALA A 375 -2.06 -5.42 4.65
CA ALA A 375 -2.29 -4.04 5.02
C ALA A 375 -1.06 -3.15 4.75
N GLY A 376 0.15 -3.67 4.85
CA GLY A 376 1.40 -2.99 4.49
C GLY A 376 1.45 -2.62 3.00
N HIS A 377 1.03 -3.51 2.12
CA HIS A 377 0.89 -3.22 0.69
C HIS A 377 -0.12 -2.11 0.42
N ALA A 378 -1.24 -2.09 1.14
CA ALA A 378 -2.21 -1.01 1.05
C ALA A 378 -1.62 0.36 1.45
N PHE A 379 -0.61 0.39 2.31
CA PHE A 379 0.19 1.58 2.61
C PHE A 379 1.37 1.79 1.65
N ASN A 380 1.35 1.11 0.50
CA ASN A 380 2.34 1.23 -0.57
C ASN A 380 3.75 0.75 -0.17
N LEU A 381 3.86 -0.27 0.67
CA LEU A 381 5.11 -0.92 0.99
C LEU A 381 5.36 -2.09 0.03
N PHE A 382 6.57 -2.17 -0.49
CA PHE A 382 7.02 -3.29 -1.33
C PHE A 382 7.59 -4.43 -0.48
N HIS A 383 7.68 -5.61 -1.07
CA HIS A 383 8.58 -6.64 -0.55
C HIS A 383 10.02 -6.14 -0.65
N PRO A 384 10.87 -6.35 0.36
CA PRO A 384 12.26 -5.87 0.33
C PRO A 384 13.05 -6.32 -0.91
N LYS A 385 12.74 -7.48 -1.47
CA LYS A 385 13.39 -8.02 -2.66
C LYS A 385 13.01 -7.30 -3.98
N HIS A 386 11.89 -6.59 -4.01
CA HIS A 386 11.42 -5.89 -5.22
C HIS A 386 11.95 -4.46 -5.33
N ASP A 387 12.54 -3.95 -4.30
CA ASP A 387 13.19 -2.64 -4.35
C ASP A 387 14.70 -2.83 -4.44
N VAL A 388 15.26 -2.58 -5.62
CA VAL A 388 16.72 -2.67 -5.90
C VAL A 388 17.55 -1.75 -4.99
N HIS A 389 16.89 -0.84 -4.27
CA HIS A 389 17.49 0.07 -3.31
C HIS A 389 17.44 -0.45 -1.86
N LEU A 390 16.83 -1.64 -1.63
CA LEU A 390 16.68 -2.22 -0.31
C LEU A 390 17.72 -3.33 -0.04
N PRO A 391 18.19 -3.41 1.19
CA PRO A 391 19.08 -4.48 1.59
C PRO A 391 18.27 -5.74 1.89
N GLY A 392 18.24 -6.67 0.96
CA GLY A 392 17.98 -8.06 1.21
C GLY A 392 16.70 -8.43 1.98
N ILE A 393 16.41 -9.67 1.95
CA ILE A 393 15.32 -10.31 2.68
C ILE A 393 15.66 -10.57 4.13
N GLY A 394 14.64 -10.65 4.98
CA GLY A 394 14.72 -10.92 6.42
C GLY A 394 13.49 -11.67 6.92
N THR A 395 13.19 -11.46 8.19
CA THR A 395 12.03 -12.07 8.85
C THR A 395 10.96 -11.05 9.24
N GLU A 396 11.15 -9.77 8.88
CA GLU A 396 10.25 -8.65 9.13
C GLU A 396 8.94 -8.79 8.33
N ILE A 397 7.95 -7.96 8.66
CA ILE A 397 6.58 -8.06 8.14
C ILE A 397 6.52 -8.07 6.62
N MET A 398 7.21 -7.15 5.92
CA MET A 398 7.07 -7.03 4.46
C MET A 398 7.85 -8.08 3.65
N ASN A 399 8.58 -8.99 4.31
CA ASN A 399 9.13 -10.16 3.60
C ASN A 399 8.02 -11.14 3.28
N GLN A 400 8.06 -11.78 2.11
CA GLN A 400 7.13 -12.84 1.77
C GLN A 400 7.25 -14.02 2.73
N THR A 401 6.15 -14.73 2.96
CA THR A 401 6.12 -15.86 3.91
C THR A 401 7.13 -16.94 3.53
N GLY A 402 7.30 -17.23 2.24
CA GLY A 402 8.30 -18.17 1.74
C GLY A 402 9.74 -17.76 2.10
N ASP A 403 10.06 -16.48 1.99
CA ASP A 403 11.37 -15.93 2.35
C ASP A 403 11.62 -16.08 3.86
N VAL A 404 10.62 -15.74 4.70
CA VAL A 404 10.71 -15.94 6.17
C VAL A 404 10.90 -17.41 6.53
N MET A 405 10.21 -18.31 5.86
CA MET A 405 10.39 -19.75 6.02
C MET A 405 11.81 -20.21 5.63
N GLY A 406 12.45 -19.54 4.67
CA GLY A 406 13.85 -19.78 4.27
C GLY A 406 14.86 -19.49 5.39
N PHE A 407 14.55 -18.58 6.33
CA PHE A 407 15.37 -18.29 7.52
C PHE A 407 15.11 -19.22 8.72
N ALA A 408 14.27 -20.25 8.55
CA ALA A 408 14.01 -21.20 9.63
C ALA A 408 15.27 -22.01 9.97
N THR A 409 15.45 -22.27 11.26
CA THR A 409 16.51 -23.15 11.79
C THR A 409 15.87 -24.39 12.40
N SER A 410 16.68 -25.38 12.78
CA SER A 410 16.16 -26.59 13.44
C SER A 410 15.45 -26.33 14.77
N THR A 411 15.68 -25.17 15.38
CA THR A 411 15.13 -24.79 16.70
C THR A 411 14.21 -23.57 16.65
N ASN A 412 14.10 -22.89 15.50
CA ASN A 412 13.27 -21.72 15.34
C ASN A 412 12.62 -21.75 13.93
N THR A 413 11.47 -22.38 13.85
CA THR A 413 10.72 -22.62 12.61
C THR A 413 9.55 -21.64 12.47
N TYR A 414 8.99 -21.49 11.24
CA TYR A 414 7.85 -20.61 10.99
C TYR A 414 6.57 -21.15 11.68
N PRO A 415 5.74 -20.29 12.30
CA PRO A 415 5.82 -18.83 12.39
C PRO A 415 6.69 -18.27 13.54
N GLY A 416 7.31 -19.10 14.37
CA GLY A 416 8.11 -18.67 15.50
C GLY A 416 9.34 -17.80 15.12
N ASN A 417 9.92 -18.02 13.94
CA ASN A 417 11.04 -17.21 13.43
C ASN A 417 10.62 -15.84 12.86
N ALA A 418 9.32 -15.60 12.67
CA ALA A 418 8.84 -14.34 12.14
C ALA A 418 9.02 -13.18 13.11
N THR A 419 9.47 -12.04 12.59
CA THR A 419 9.66 -10.81 13.35
C THR A 419 8.47 -9.87 13.13
N PHE A 420 7.66 -9.66 14.17
CA PHE A 420 6.48 -8.80 14.12
C PHE A 420 6.85 -7.31 14.23
N ARG A 421 7.62 -6.83 13.27
CA ARG A 421 7.94 -5.41 13.09
C ARG A 421 8.21 -5.13 11.62
N PHE A 422 8.04 -3.89 11.22
CA PHE A 422 8.50 -3.38 9.94
C PHE A 422 10.01 -3.17 9.96
N SER A 423 10.67 -3.30 8.81
CA SER A 423 12.06 -2.90 8.64
C SER A 423 12.22 -1.40 8.92
N GLU A 424 13.44 -0.94 9.14
CA GLU A 424 13.68 0.51 9.34
C GLU A 424 13.30 1.31 8.10
N HIS A 425 13.50 0.76 6.90
CA HIS A 425 13.09 1.38 5.64
C HIS A 425 11.57 1.51 5.54
N ASP A 426 10.83 0.40 5.77
CA ASP A 426 9.37 0.40 5.74
C ASP A 426 8.80 1.40 6.76
N ARG A 427 9.37 1.41 7.96
CA ARG A 427 8.98 2.32 9.02
C ARG A 427 9.18 3.80 8.61
N LEU A 428 10.32 4.11 7.98
CA LEU A 428 10.58 5.47 7.48
C LEU A 428 9.66 5.85 6.33
N SER A 429 9.35 4.91 5.45
CA SER A 429 8.36 5.09 4.38
C SER A 429 6.98 5.39 4.95
N LEU A 430 6.53 4.61 5.93
CA LEU A 430 5.27 4.83 6.64
C LEU A 430 5.20 6.22 7.30
N ILE A 431 6.28 6.71 7.89
CA ILE A 431 6.31 7.99 8.61
C ILE A 431 6.49 9.16 7.65
N HIS A 432 7.51 9.10 6.79
CA HIS A 432 8.05 10.28 6.13
C HIS A 432 7.68 10.40 4.65
N SER A 433 7.15 9.36 3.99
CA SER A 433 6.67 9.50 2.61
C SER A 433 5.46 10.45 2.53
N PRO A 434 5.24 11.14 1.40
CA PRO A 434 4.11 12.07 1.25
C PRO A 434 2.77 11.34 1.30
N ASP A 435 1.72 12.04 1.74
CA ASP A 435 0.38 11.49 1.86
C ASP A 435 -0.13 10.82 0.58
N PRO A 436 0.06 11.36 -0.65
CA PRO A 436 -0.34 10.66 -1.88
C PRO A 436 0.29 9.28 -2.05
N GLN A 437 1.51 9.10 -1.58
CA GLN A 437 2.23 7.83 -1.68
C GLN A 437 1.74 6.78 -0.67
N VAL A 438 1.46 7.20 0.57
CA VAL A 438 1.20 6.24 1.68
C VAL A 438 -0.29 6.05 1.94
N ARG A 439 -1.12 7.06 1.70
CA ARG A 439 -2.54 7.02 2.03
C ARG A 439 -3.31 6.10 1.08
N PRO A 440 -4.00 5.05 1.59
CA PRO A 440 -4.94 4.27 0.79
C PRO A 440 -6.02 5.17 0.16
N GLY A 441 -6.50 4.81 -1.02
CA GLY A 441 -7.52 5.58 -1.75
C GLY A 441 -6.99 6.83 -2.45
N TRP A 442 -5.66 6.96 -2.66
CA TRP A 442 -5.12 8.14 -3.34
C TRP A 442 -4.38 7.79 -4.64
N LYS A 443 -3.19 7.24 -4.55
CA LYS A 443 -2.39 6.83 -5.72
C LYS A 443 -2.27 5.32 -5.78
N ASN A 444 -2.05 4.78 -6.96
CA ASN A 444 -1.94 3.36 -7.20
C ASN A 444 -0.69 2.77 -6.53
N PHE A 445 -0.67 1.46 -6.40
CA PHE A 445 0.47 0.75 -5.84
C PHE A 445 1.76 1.02 -6.65
N GLY A 446 2.86 1.23 -5.96
CA GLY A 446 4.15 1.54 -6.58
C GLY A 446 4.39 3.02 -6.89
N TRP A 447 3.36 3.88 -6.85
CA TRP A 447 3.55 5.30 -7.14
C TRP A 447 4.49 5.96 -6.13
N GLY A 448 5.42 6.77 -6.64
CA GLY A 448 6.37 7.54 -5.83
C GLY A 448 7.60 6.77 -5.35
N HIS A 449 7.67 5.46 -5.58
CA HIS A 449 8.89 4.70 -5.36
C HIS A 449 9.99 5.13 -6.35
N GLY A 450 11.23 5.20 -5.89
CA GLY A 450 12.37 5.65 -6.68
C GLY A 450 12.55 7.17 -6.74
N SER A 451 11.55 7.94 -7.14
CA SER A 451 11.68 9.39 -7.35
C SER A 451 11.67 10.23 -6.05
N LEU A 452 10.95 9.78 -5.02
CA LEU A 452 10.81 10.47 -3.73
C LEU A 452 11.60 9.82 -2.59
N SER A 453 12.12 8.63 -2.80
CA SER A 453 12.93 7.88 -1.83
C SER A 453 14.34 8.44 -1.64
N SER A 454 14.79 9.41 -2.46
CA SER A 454 16.08 10.08 -2.31
C SER A 454 16.16 10.90 -1.02
N GLY A 455 16.50 10.27 0.09
CA GLY A 455 16.54 10.86 1.44
C GLY A 455 16.05 9.89 2.52
N LEU A 456 15.48 8.75 2.13
CA LEU A 456 15.44 7.54 2.94
C LEU A 456 16.85 6.93 2.97
N PRO A 457 17.19 6.08 3.95
CA PRO A 457 18.50 5.42 3.99
C PRO A 457 18.83 4.79 2.64
N THR A 458 19.95 5.19 2.07
CA THR A 458 20.44 4.53 0.84
C THR A 458 21.05 3.18 1.20
N PRO A 459 21.22 2.26 0.25
CA PRO A 459 21.94 1.00 0.46
C PRO A 459 23.32 1.18 1.08
N ALA A 460 23.99 2.32 0.86
CA ALA A 460 25.25 2.67 1.49
C ALA A 460 25.12 2.87 3.02
N ASP A 461 23.95 3.26 3.50
CA ASP A 461 23.66 3.45 4.94
C ASP A 461 23.35 2.11 5.64
N VAL A 462 23.11 1.05 4.87
CA VAL A 462 22.75 -0.30 5.32
C VAL A 462 23.81 -1.30 4.84
N ALA A 463 25.07 -0.87 4.74
CA ALA A 463 26.20 -1.70 4.28
C ALA A 463 26.30 -3.02 5.07
N GLY A 464 25.96 -4.12 4.43
CA GLY A 464 26.03 -5.48 4.95
C GLY A 464 25.38 -6.57 4.10
N TYR A 465 24.59 -6.22 3.11
CA TYR A 465 23.91 -7.16 2.22
C TYR A 465 24.23 -6.91 0.74
N ALA A 466 25.52 -6.91 0.39
CA ALA A 466 25.89 -7.22 -0.98
C ALA A 466 25.76 -8.74 -1.09
N GLY A 467 24.71 -9.23 -1.71
CA GLY A 467 24.65 -10.61 -2.17
C GLY A 467 25.88 -10.88 -3.03
N ASP A 468 26.57 -11.95 -2.73
CA ASP A 468 27.74 -12.39 -3.48
C ASP A 468 27.34 -12.55 -4.95
N GLY A 469 27.77 -11.66 -5.82
CA GLY A 469 27.96 -11.73 -7.28
C GLY A 469 27.29 -12.82 -8.13
N GLY A 470 26.04 -13.18 -7.86
CA GLY A 470 25.28 -14.14 -8.66
C GLY A 470 24.70 -13.57 -9.97
N GLU A 471 24.87 -12.28 -10.23
CA GLU A 471 24.27 -11.57 -11.38
C GLU A 471 24.79 -12.07 -12.74
N GLU A 472 26.01 -12.58 -12.84
CA GLU A 472 26.59 -12.99 -14.13
C GLU A 472 26.07 -14.33 -14.67
N SER A 473 25.30 -15.10 -13.90
CA SER A 473 24.87 -16.47 -14.28
C SER A 473 23.42 -16.58 -14.73
N LEU A 474 22.61 -15.52 -14.59
CA LEU A 474 21.22 -15.46 -15.02
C LEU A 474 21.01 -14.27 -15.95
N GLU A 475 20.27 -14.46 -17.03
CA GLU A 475 19.90 -13.40 -17.95
C GLU A 475 18.36 -13.27 -18.00
N LEU A 476 17.86 -12.05 -17.79
CA LEU A 476 16.45 -11.69 -17.97
C LEU A 476 16.31 -11.00 -19.32
N ARG A 477 15.38 -11.48 -20.14
CA ARG A 477 15.00 -10.86 -21.42
C ARG A 477 13.52 -10.61 -21.48
N ILE A 478 13.14 -9.52 -22.15
CA ILE A 478 11.75 -9.24 -22.52
C ILE A 478 11.61 -8.99 -24.01
N SER A 479 10.43 -9.30 -24.53
CA SER A 479 10.01 -9.02 -25.88
C SER A 479 8.64 -8.35 -25.86
N LEU A 480 8.50 -7.25 -26.62
CA LEU A 480 7.26 -6.52 -26.82
C LEU A 480 7.02 -6.36 -28.33
N PRO A 481 5.77 -6.18 -28.81
CA PRO A 481 5.54 -5.77 -30.16
C PRO A 481 6.25 -4.42 -30.42
N PRO A 482 6.83 -4.19 -31.62
CA PRO A 482 7.55 -2.95 -31.88
C PRO A 482 6.63 -1.72 -31.99
N HIS A 483 5.36 -1.93 -32.29
CA HIS A 483 4.34 -0.90 -32.47
C HIS A 483 3.04 -1.30 -31.81
N ALA A 484 2.31 -0.32 -31.27
CA ALA A 484 0.95 -0.44 -30.80
C ALA A 484 0.18 0.85 -31.10
N PHE A 485 -1.16 0.80 -31.00
CA PHE A 485 -1.97 2.02 -30.95
C PHE A 485 -2.56 2.21 -29.54
N VAL A 486 -2.90 3.44 -29.22
CA VAL A 486 -3.52 3.76 -27.91
C VAL A 486 -4.80 2.90 -27.71
N GLY A 487 -4.84 2.14 -26.63
CA GLY A 487 -5.94 1.24 -26.31
C GLY A 487 -5.80 -0.19 -26.88
N GLU A 488 -4.73 -0.52 -27.58
CA GLU A 488 -4.46 -1.89 -28.03
C GLU A 488 -4.03 -2.79 -26.87
N TYR A 489 -4.50 -4.04 -26.88
CA TYR A 489 -4.10 -5.05 -25.89
C TYR A 489 -2.66 -5.49 -26.14
N VAL A 490 -1.75 -5.04 -25.29
CA VAL A 490 -0.31 -5.33 -25.41
C VAL A 490 0.09 -6.42 -24.41
N THR A 491 0.90 -7.37 -24.90
CA THR A 491 1.50 -8.44 -24.10
C THR A 491 3.01 -8.41 -24.20
N ALA A 492 3.70 -8.81 -23.13
CA ALA A 492 5.13 -9.00 -23.08
C ALA A 492 5.47 -10.50 -22.91
N GLU A 493 6.48 -10.99 -23.60
CA GLU A 493 7.14 -12.26 -23.27
C GLU A 493 8.32 -11.97 -22.34
N VAL A 494 8.41 -12.71 -21.25
CA VAL A 494 9.47 -12.61 -20.23
C VAL A 494 10.19 -13.95 -20.18
N THR A 495 11.53 -13.92 -20.25
CA THR A 495 12.37 -15.13 -20.26
C THR A 495 13.53 -14.96 -19.30
N VAL A 496 13.73 -15.95 -18.42
CA VAL A 496 14.94 -16.09 -17.58
C VAL A 496 15.76 -17.28 -18.09
N THR A 497 17.04 -17.06 -18.36
CA THR A 497 17.97 -18.08 -18.84
C THR A 497 19.13 -18.23 -17.87
N ASN A 498 19.47 -19.48 -17.50
CA ASN A 498 20.71 -19.76 -16.81
C ASN A 498 21.88 -19.76 -17.83
N THR A 499 22.66 -18.69 -17.83
CA THR A 499 23.84 -18.53 -18.69
C THR A 499 25.14 -19.00 -18.01
N GLY A 500 25.04 -19.39 -16.73
CA GLY A 500 26.18 -19.91 -15.95
C GLY A 500 26.51 -21.36 -16.23
N GLU A 501 27.52 -21.87 -15.51
CA GLU A 501 28.00 -23.26 -15.61
C GLU A 501 27.40 -24.20 -14.56
N THR A 502 26.65 -23.66 -13.58
CA THR A 502 26.03 -24.41 -12.47
C THR A 502 24.51 -24.28 -12.49
N PRO A 503 23.78 -25.29 -12.03
CA PRO A 503 22.33 -25.19 -11.86
C PRO A 503 21.94 -24.03 -10.95
N ARG A 504 20.88 -23.29 -11.32
CA ARG A 504 20.33 -22.17 -10.56
C ARG A 504 18.84 -22.37 -10.31
N GLU A 505 18.42 -22.14 -9.09
CA GLU A 505 17.02 -22.16 -8.71
C GLU A 505 16.45 -20.74 -8.87
N VAL A 506 15.36 -20.60 -9.64
CA VAL A 506 14.73 -19.30 -9.92
C VAL A 506 13.22 -19.40 -9.72
N THR A 507 12.53 -18.26 -9.53
CA THR A 507 11.07 -18.25 -9.54
C THR A 507 10.55 -18.73 -10.89
N SER A 508 9.55 -19.58 -10.86
CA SER A 508 8.83 -19.98 -12.07
C SER A 508 7.65 -19.06 -12.39
N LEU A 509 7.21 -18.23 -11.42
CA LEU A 509 6.15 -17.25 -11.58
C LEU A 509 6.70 -15.97 -12.20
N LEU A 510 6.69 -15.91 -13.52
CA LEU A 510 7.06 -14.71 -14.26
C LEU A 510 5.78 -13.91 -14.55
N THR A 511 5.12 -13.38 -13.50
CA THR A 511 3.86 -12.63 -13.60
C THR A 511 3.93 -11.36 -12.78
N LEU A 512 3.12 -10.35 -13.13
CA LEU A 512 3.01 -9.12 -12.36
C LEU A 512 2.25 -9.32 -11.04
N ALA A 513 1.29 -10.24 -11.01
CA ALA A 513 0.37 -10.46 -9.88
C ALA A 513 1.06 -10.94 -8.59
N GLU A 514 2.16 -11.68 -8.70
CA GLU A 514 2.93 -12.15 -7.54
C GLU A 514 3.95 -11.11 -7.03
N GLY A 515 4.07 -10.00 -7.73
CA GLY A 515 4.98 -8.92 -7.36
C GLY A 515 6.48 -9.26 -7.50
N ASP A 516 6.85 -10.43 -8.02
CA ASP A 516 8.24 -10.77 -8.31
C ASP A 516 8.76 -10.12 -9.59
N LEU A 517 7.85 -9.82 -10.51
CA LEU A 517 8.10 -9.14 -11.78
C LEU A 517 7.44 -7.76 -11.75
N MET A 518 8.17 -6.74 -12.20
CA MET A 518 7.63 -5.43 -12.53
C MET A 518 8.29 -4.89 -13.78
N PHE A 519 7.68 -3.90 -14.43
CA PHE A 519 8.35 -3.18 -15.51
C PHE A 519 8.62 -1.73 -15.10
N GLU A 520 9.78 -1.23 -15.45
CA GLU A 520 10.09 0.20 -15.49
C GLU A 520 9.79 0.71 -16.88
N ARG A 521 8.93 1.72 -16.99
CA ARG A 521 8.57 2.37 -18.24
C ARG A 521 9.07 3.81 -18.27
N THR A 522 9.90 4.14 -19.25
CA THR A 522 10.20 5.54 -19.59
C THR A 522 9.19 6.01 -20.63
N ARG A 523 8.43 7.04 -20.29
CA ARG A 523 7.41 7.67 -21.16
C ARG A 523 8.05 8.55 -22.24
N PRO A 524 7.27 8.99 -23.24
CA PRO A 524 7.77 9.90 -24.29
C PRO A 524 8.32 11.24 -23.78
N ASP A 525 7.84 11.72 -22.63
CA ASP A 525 8.31 12.94 -21.96
C ASP A 525 9.59 12.74 -21.12
N GLY A 526 10.08 11.50 -21.04
CA GLY A 526 11.26 11.11 -20.27
C GLY A 526 10.97 10.80 -18.78
N SER A 527 9.73 10.91 -18.32
CA SER A 527 9.36 10.45 -16.98
C SER A 527 9.39 8.92 -16.89
N VAL A 528 9.71 8.41 -15.69
CA VAL A 528 9.78 6.96 -15.42
C VAL A 528 8.71 6.58 -14.42
N ASP A 529 8.00 5.50 -14.71
CA ASP A 529 7.03 4.91 -13.79
C ASP A 529 7.20 3.37 -13.71
N HIS A 530 6.55 2.78 -12.69
CA HIS A 530 6.52 1.34 -12.48
C HIS A 530 5.17 0.79 -12.94
N VAL A 531 5.23 -0.24 -13.78
CA VAL A 531 4.07 -0.98 -14.27
C VAL A 531 3.96 -2.26 -13.45
N LEU A 532 2.90 -2.36 -12.66
CA LEU A 532 2.59 -3.44 -11.74
C LEU A 532 1.17 -3.94 -12.00
N ASP A 533 0.81 -5.09 -11.47
CA ASP A 533 -0.58 -5.54 -11.49
C ASP A 533 -1.46 -4.67 -10.56
N ILE A 534 -2.76 -4.71 -10.80
CA ILE A 534 -3.79 -4.15 -9.88
C ILE A 534 -4.04 -5.06 -8.67
N VAL A 535 -3.49 -6.27 -8.67
CA VAL A 535 -3.54 -7.24 -7.58
C VAL A 535 -2.12 -7.65 -7.24
N VAL A 536 -1.78 -7.63 -5.94
CA VAL A 536 -0.50 -8.11 -5.44
C VAL A 536 -0.75 -9.32 -4.55
N GLY A 537 -0.49 -10.51 -5.07
CA GLY A 537 -0.66 -11.78 -4.36
C GLY A 537 0.56 -12.14 -3.50
N CYS A 538 0.31 -12.77 -2.37
CA CYS A 538 1.33 -13.26 -1.44
C CYS A 538 1.14 -14.76 -1.19
N GLY A 539 1.68 -15.56 -2.08
CA GLY A 539 1.59 -17.02 -2.04
C GLY A 539 2.93 -17.73 -1.83
N PRO A 540 2.89 -19.05 -1.77
CA PRO A 540 4.10 -19.86 -1.87
C PRO A 540 4.80 -19.58 -3.20
N ARG A 541 6.09 -19.34 -3.16
CA ARG A 541 6.89 -19.08 -4.35
C ARG A 541 7.31 -20.40 -4.98
N PRO A 542 6.74 -20.84 -6.10
CA PRO A 542 7.21 -22.01 -6.80
C PRO A 542 8.55 -21.69 -7.47
N MET A 543 9.54 -22.57 -7.22
CA MET A 543 10.88 -22.45 -7.77
C MET A 543 11.11 -23.54 -8.81
N VAL A 544 11.91 -23.22 -9.82
CA VAL A 544 12.37 -24.15 -10.83
C VAL A 544 13.89 -24.17 -10.87
N LEU A 545 14.47 -25.36 -10.99
CA LEU A 545 15.92 -25.54 -11.11
C LEU A 545 16.32 -25.54 -12.59
N LEU A 546 16.93 -24.43 -13.04
CA LEU A 546 17.47 -24.31 -14.40
C LEU A 546 18.88 -24.86 -14.47
N GLN A 547 19.10 -25.87 -15.34
CA GLN A 547 20.44 -26.32 -15.70
C GLN A 547 21.14 -25.28 -16.59
N PRO A 548 22.48 -25.34 -16.75
CA PRO A 548 23.18 -24.47 -17.67
C PRO A 548 22.57 -24.47 -19.08
N GLY A 549 22.21 -23.30 -19.57
CA GLY A 549 21.56 -23.09 -20.85
C GLY A 549 20.02 -23.29 -20.87
N GLU A 550 19.42 -23.71 -19.76
CA GLU A 550 17.96 -23.83 -19.68
C GLU A 550 17.29 -22.48 -19.38
N SER A 551 16.03 -22.38 -19.77
CA SER A 551 15.23 -21.16 -19.61
C SER A 551 13.81 -21.47 -19.10
N VAL A 552 13.21 -20.50 -18.44
CA VAL A 552 11.76 -20.44 -18.17
C VAL A 552 11.20 -19.17 -18.80
N SER A 553 10.01 -19.25 -19.41
CA SER A 553 9.35 -18.14 -20.08
C SER A 553 7.88 -18.07 -19.73
N ASN A 554 7.33 -16.86 -19.70
CA ASN A 554 5.89 -16.63 -19.60
C ASN A 554 5.48 -15.41 -20.45
N HIS A 555 4.18 -15.33 -20.77
CA HIS A 555 3.55 -14.17 -21.37
C HIS A 555 2.72 -13.43 -20.34
N VAL A 556 2.84 -12.11 -20.28
CA VAL A 556 2.13 -11.26 -19.34
C VAL A 556 1.43 -10.11 -20.07
N GLN A 557 0.24 -9.73 -19.60
CA GLN A 557 -0.41 -8.55 -20.10
C GLN A 557 0.28 -7.29 -19.55
N VAL A 558 0.45 -6.27 -20.37
CA VAL A 558 0.90 -4.93 -19.97
C VAL A 558 -0.05 -3.85 -20.49
N PHE A 559 -1.31 -4.23 -20.68
CA PHE A 559 -2.35 -3.39 -21.23
C PHE A 559 -3.03 -2.53 -20.14
N PHE A 560 -3.51 -3.16 -19.07
CA PHE A 560 -4.15 -2.49 -17.94
C PHE A 560 -3.47 -2.91 -16.64
N THR A 561 -2.98 -1.94 -15.90
CA THR A 561 -2.08 -2.13 -14.78
C THR A 561 -2.44 -1.16 -13.65
N ASN A 562 -1.62 -1.08 -12.62
CA ASN A 562 -1.74 -0.08 -11.56
C ASN A 562 -1.80 1.38 -12.08
N GLN A 563 -1.46 1.62 -13.33
CA GLN A 563 -1.54 2.94 -13.99
C GLN A 563 -2.86 3.12 -14.79
N GLY A 564 -3.80 2.18 -14.70
CA GLY A 564 -4.92 2.07 -15.62
C GLY A 564 -4.47 1.54 -16.98
N VAL A 565 -5.02 2.02 -18.10
CA VAL A 565 -4.51 1.67 -19.43
C VAL A 565 -3.08 2.17 -19.56
N THR A 566 -2.13 1.25 -19.74
CA THR A 566 -0.69 1.54 -19.62
C THR A 566 -0.17 2.48 -20.71
N PHE A 567 -0.56 2.27 -21.96
CA PHE A 567 -0.01 3.01 -23.10
C PHE A 567 -1.06 3.97 -23.71
N THR A 568 -1.35 5.06 -22.99
CA THR A 568 -2.32 6.09 -23.40
C THR A 568 -1.68 7.27 -24.13
N GLU A 569 -0.35 7.42 -24.08
CA GLU A 569 0.37 8.55 -24.67
C GLU A 569 1.04 8.11 -25.97
N PRO A 570 0.75 8.77 -27.11
CA PRO A 570 1.48 8.50 -28.35
C PRO A 570 2.96 8.91 -28.24
N GLY A 571 3.85 8.08 -28.79
CA GLY A 571 5.28 8.33 -28.80
C GLY A 571 6.08 7.07 -28.48
N ARG A 572 7.37 7.26 -28.27
CA ARG A 572 8.29 6.18 -27.97
C ARG A 572 8.35 5.93 -26.47
N HIS A 573 7.96 4.73 -26.06
CA HIS A 573 8.14 4.21 -24.72
C HIS A 573 9.33 3.27 -24.67
N THR A 574 10.10 3.31 -23.58
CA THR A 574 11.15 2.32 -23.32
C THR A 574 10.76 1.54 -22.09
N VAL A 575 10.79 0.22 -22.18
CA VAL A 575 10.35 -0.69 -21.11
C VAL A 575 11.49 -1.64 -20.76
N ALA A 576 11.78 -1.80 -19.49
CA ALA A 576 12.69 -2.81 -18.95
C ALA A 576 11.97 -3.60 -17.85
N ALA A 577 12.22 -4.90 -17.75
CA ALA A 577 11.72 -5.71 -16.65
C ALA A 577 12.72 -5.74 -15.51
N VAL A 578 12.19 -5.76 -14.27
CA VAL A 578 12.93 -6.05 -13.05
C VAL A 578 12.28 -7.27 -12.41
N LEU A 579 13.07 -8.31 -12.15
CA LEU A 579 12.62 -9.58 -11.62
C LEU A 579 13.42 -9.98 -10.38
N SER A 580 12.77 -10.30 -9.30
CA SER A 580 13.37 -11.05 -8.20
C SER A 580 13.42 -12.54 -8.55
N ALA A 581 14.52 -12.99 -9.15
CA ALA A 581 14.67 -14.36 -9.63
C ALA A 581 14.74 -15.38 -8.50
N ASP A 582 15.40 -15.02 -7.41
CA ASP A 582 15.46 -15.74 -6.14
C ASP A 582 15.53 -14.71 -4.99
N PRO A 583 15.47 -15.14 -3.72
CA PRO A 583 15.48 -14.22 -2.57
C PRO A 583 16.67 -13.25 -2.49
N TYR A 584 17.74 -13.51 -3.21
CA TYR A 584 18.99 -12.75 -3.15
C TYR A 584 19.39 -12.12 -4.50
N THR A 585 18.68 -12.46 -5.59
CA THR A 585 19.06 -12.08 -6.95
C THR A 585 17.96 -11.29 -7.63
N THR A 586 18.21 -10.02 -7.88
CA THR A 586 17.36 -9.16 -8.71
C THR A 586 18.01 -9.01 -10.09
N LEU A 587 17.24 -9.28 -11.12
CA LEU A 587 17.65 -9.17 -12.51
C LEU A 587 16.98 -7.97 -13.18
N THR A 588 17.71 -7.27 -14.04
CA THR A 588 17.14 -6.24 -14.91
C THR A 588 17.32 -6.65 -16.36
N SER A 589 16.27 -6.58 -17.14
CA SER A 589 16.33 -6.93 -18.57
C SER A 589 17.02 -5.84 -19.39
N ASN A 590 17.41 -6.19 -20.62
CA ASN A 590 17.65 -5.18 -21.64
C ASN A 590 16.39 -4.33 -21.87
N PRO A 591 16.52 -2.99 -22.06
CA PRO A 591 15.39 -2.15 -22.40
C PRO A 591 14.91 -2.44 -23.82
N VAL A 592 13.61 -2.52 -24.02
CA VAL A 592 12.96 -2.62 -25.33
C VAL A 592 12.12 -1.39 -25.62
N THR A 593 11.92 -1.08 -26.89
CA THR A 593 11.16 0.09 -27.32
C THR A 593 9.82 -0.34 -27.90
N LEU A 594 8.75 0.35 -27.49
CA LEU A 594 7.41 0.28 -28.06
C LEU A 594 7.04 1.67 -28.61
N ASP A 595 6.81 1.76 -29.92
CA ASP A 595 6.30 2.98 -30.55
C ASP A 595 4.76 2.97 -30.54
N VAL A 596 4.16 3.80 -29.70
CA VAL A 596 2.70 3.95 -29.56
C VAL A 596 2.21 5.05 -30.48
N ARG A 597 1.17 4.79 -31.28
CA ARG A 597 0.57 5.78 -32.18
C ARG A 597 -0.93 5.99 -31.86
N MET A 598 -1.48 7.07 -32.34
CA MET A 598 -2.93 7.22 -32.36
C MET A 598 -3.58 6.16 -33.28
N PRO A 599 -4.80 5.67 -32.95
CA PRO A 599 -5.54 4.79 -33.83
C PRO A 599 -5.78 5.48 -35.18
N GLY A 600 -5.55 4.76 -36.29
CA GLY A 600 -5.56 5.31 -37.63
C GLY A 600 -6.61 4.70 -38.58
N THR A 601 -7.24 3.59 -38.18
CA THR A 601 -8.33 2.95 -38.94
C THR A 601 -9.63 2.97 -38.14
N ASP A 602 -10.78 2.82 -38.82
CA ASP A 602 -12.08 2.77 -38.12
C ASP A 602 -12.12 1.64 -37.09
N THR A 603 -11.52 0.51 -37.37
CA THR A 603 -11.40 -0.62 -36.43
C THR A 603 -10.55 -0.25 -35.22
N GLU A 604 -9.39 0.35 -35.40
CA GLU A 604 -8.52 0.77 -34.28
C GLU A 604 -9.18 1.84 -33.42
N ILE A 605 -9.90 2.78 -34.05
CA ILE A 605 -10.67 3.82 -33.34
C ILE A 605 -11.75 3.16 -32.48
N ALA A 606 -12.53 2.24 -33.07
CA ALA A 606 -13.60 1.55 -32.36
C ALA A 606 -13.05 0.71 -31.17
N ILE A 607 -11.92 0.04 -31.34
CA ILE A 607 -11.24 -0.69 -30.25
C ILE A 607 -10.79 0.30 -29.16
N SER A 608 -10.08 1.36 -29.56
CA SER A 608 -9.53 2.35 -28.62
C SER A 608 -10.62 3.01 -27.77
N GLU A 609 -11.73 3.42 -28.38
CA GLU A 609 -12.86 4.04 -27.65
C GLU A 609 -13.47 3.10 -26.60
N GLN A 610 -13.48 1.79 -26.85
CA GLN A 610 -14.04 0.79 -25.96
C GLN A 610 -13.05 0.38 -24.86
N THR A 611 -11.79 0.22 -25.20
CA THR A 611 -10.75 -0.29 -24.25
C THR A 611 -10.19 0.77 -23.32
N LEU A 612 -10.37 2.05 -23.63
CA LEU A 612 -10.01 3.15 -22.72
C LEU A 612 -11.01 3.34 -21.58
N ASP A 613 -12.13 2.61 -21.58
CA ASP A 613 -13.01 2.52 -20.39
C ASP A 613 -12.33 1.74 -19.29
N ALA A 614 -12.25 2.34 -18.09
CA ALA A 614 -11.53 1.74 -16.97
C ALA A 614 -12.18 0.43 -16.47
N GLY A 615 -13.52 0.31 -16.52
CA GLY A 615 -14.22 -0.92 -16.15
C GLY A 615 -13.89 -2.06 -17.11
N VAL A 616 -13.84 -1.76 -18.42
CA VAL A 616 -13.42 -2.73 -19.46
C VAL A 616 -11.97 -3.13 -19.27
N GLY A 617 -11.08 -2.15 -19.07
CA GLY A 617 -9.66 -2.42 -18.83
C GLY A 617 -9.42 -3.30 -17.60
N ARG A 618 -10.11 -3.01 -16.50
CA ARG A 618 -10.07 -3.81 -15.27
C ARG A 618 -10.58 -5.23 -15.50
N ALA A 619 -11.70 -5.39 -16.18
CA ALA A 619 -12.24 -6.72 -16.52
C ALA A 619 -11.24 -7.53 -17.35
N MET A 620 -10.52 -6.89 -18.27
CA MET A 620 -9.47 -7.55 -19.06
C MET A 620 -8.24 -7.94 -18.21
N ALA A 621 -7.86 -7.10 -17.25
CA ALA A 621 -6.76 -7.41 -16.35
C ALA A 621 -7.09 -8.52 -15.34
N LEU A 622 -8.31 -8.52 -14.81
CA LEU A 622 -8.79 -9.54 -13.87
C LEU A 622 -9.21 -10.86 -14.55
N GLY A 623 -9.34 -10.87 -15.87
CA GLY A 623 -9.86 -12.02 -16.60
C GLY A 623 -11.34 -12.31 -16.33
N ASP A 624 -12.07 -11.35 -15.73
CA ASP A 624 -13.49 -11.46 -15.40
C ASP A 624 -14.13 -10.07 -15.31
N PHE A 625 -15.36 -9.95 -15.83
CA PHE A 625 -16.14 -8.72 -15.74
C PHE A 625 -16.97 -8.60 -14.44
N GLY A 626 -16.97 -9.63 -13.60
CA GLY A 626 -17.72 -9.64 -12.34
C GLY A 626 -19.21 -9.37 -12.53
N ALA A 627 -19.73 -8.39 -11.80
CA ALA A 627 -21.10 -7.89 -11.91
C ALA A 627 -21.25 -6.71 -12.89
N ASP A 628 -20.19 -6.25 -13.54
CA ASP A 628 -20.20 -5.09 -14.44
C ASP A 628 -20.90 -5.42 -15.77
N ALA A 629 -22.18 -5.05 -15.89
CA ALA A 629 -22.97 -5.27 -17.09
C ALA A 629 -22.46 -4.48 -18.30
N HIS A 630 -21.87 -3.27 -18.07
CA HIS A 630 -21.31 -2.46 -19.14
C HIS A 630 -20.03 -3.09 -19.69
N ALA A 631 -19.10 -3.49 -18.81
CA ALA A 631 -17.89 -4.20 -19.23
C ALA A 631 -18.25 -5.49 -20.01
N ARG A 632 -19.24 -6.26 -19.55
CA ARG A 632 -19.74 -7.44 -20.26
C ARG A 632 -20.21 -7.12 -21.68
N GLU A 633 -21.04 -6.07 -21.84
CA GLU A 633 -21.57 -5.66 -23.16
C GLU A 633 -20.44 -5.25 -24.10
N VAL A 634 -19.50 -4.45 -23.61
CA VAL A 634 -18.35 -3.97 -24.41
C VAL A 634 -17.42 -5.11 -24.79
N LEU A 635 -17.06 -6.00 -23.84
CA LEU A 635 -16.23 -7.17 -24.13
C LEU A 635 -16.88 -8.11 -25.15
N THR A 636 -18.21 -8.29 -25.07
CA THR A 636 -18.97 -9.05 -26.07
C THR A 636 -18.83 -8.41 -27.46
N SER A 637 -19.04 -7.09 -27.54
CA SER A 637 -18.89 -6.33 -28.79
C SER A 637 -17.49 -6.44 -29.38
N LEU A 638 -16.45 -6.27 -28.58
CA LEU A 638 -15.06 -6.41 -29.00
C LEU A 638 -14.77 -7.83 -29.52
N ALA A 639 -15.22 -8.85 -28.81
CA ALA A 639 -15.01 -10.25 -29.16
C ALA A 639 -15.71 -10.61 -30.50
N GLU A 640 -16.94 -10.16 -30.73
CA GLU A 640 -17.71 -10.50 -31.92
C GLU A 640 -17.30 -9.67 -33.16
N ALA A 641 -17.09 -8.35 -32.97
CA ALA A 641 -16.79 -7.46 -34.08
C ALA A 641 -15.32 -7.48 -34.51
N HIS A 642 -14.41 -7.77 -33.59
CA HIS A 642 -12.95 -7.65 -33.79
C HIS A 642 -12.18 -8.95 -33.44
N ALA A 643 -12.83 -10.11 -33.58
CA ALA A 643 -12.23 -11.42 -33.31
C ALA A 643 -10.89 -11.69 -34.01
N ASP A 644 -10.61 -11.02 -35.12
CA ASP A 644 -9.37 -11.12 -35.88
C ASP A 644 -8.20 -10.30 -35.29
N THR A 645 -8.45 -9.44 -34.31
CA THR A 645 -7.44 -8.65 -33.60
C THR A 645 -7.09 -9.31 -32.27
N ASP A 646 -5.87 -9.05 -31.75
CA ASP A 646 -5.45 -9.57 -30.44
C ASP A 646 -6.33 -9.02 -29.29
N THR A 647 -6.78 -7.76 -29.38
CA THR A 647 -7.71 -7.17 -28.43
C THR A 647 -9.07 -7.88 -28.42
N GLY A 648 -9.63 -8.16 -29.58
CA GLY A 648 -10.89 -8.90 -29.70
C GLY A 648 -10.76 -10.34 -29.19
N ALA A 649 -9.63 -11.00 -29.45
CA ALA A 649 -9.38 -12.34 -28.93
C ALA A 649 -9.16 -12.36 -27.40
N ALA A 650 -8.43 -11.39 -26.86
CA ALA A 650 -8.28 -11.26 -25.42
C ALA A 650 -9.65 -11.01 -24.75
N SER A 651 -10.48 -10.14 -25.34
CA SER A 651 -11.88 -9.92 -24.88
C SER A 651 -12.69 -11.21 -24.91
N ALA A 652 -12.58 -12.01 -25.98
CA ALA A 652 -13.25 -13.31 -26.08
C ALA A 652 -12.74 -14.30 -25.01
N LEU A 653 -11.43 -14.31 -24.71
CA LEU A 653 -10.88 -15.14 -23.66
C LEU A 653 -11.34 -14.72 -22.26
N VAL A 654 -11.43 -13.43 -21.99
CA VAL A 654 -12.02 -12.90 -20.75
C VAL A 654 -13.47 -13.36 -20.61
N MET A 655 -14.27 -13.23 -21.66
CA MET A 655 -15.66 -13.69 -21.69
C MET A 655 -15.76 -15.19 -21.46
N ALA A 656 -14.93 -16.00 -22.14
CA ALA A 656 -14.89 -17.45 -21.98
C ALA A 656 -14.50 -17.84 -20.55
N ASN A 657 -13.49 -17.18 -19.96
CA ASN A 657 -13.03 -17.41 -18.60
C ASN A 657 -14.15 -17.09 -17.60
N ALA A 658 -14.71 -15.89 -17.67
CA ALA A 658 -15.77 -15.43 -16.79
C ALA A 658 -17.02 -16.32 -16.85
N LEU A 659 -17.44 -16.76 -18.06
CA LEU A 659 -18.62 -17.57 -18.24
C LEU A 659 -18.40 -19.06 -17.94
N SER A 660 -17.15 -19.51 -17.80
CA SER A 660 -16.81 -20.89 -17.45
C SER A 660 -16.96 -21.18 -15.97
N ARG A 661 -17.07 -20.16 -15.14
CA ARG A 661 -17.13 -20.28 -13.66
C ARG A 661 -18.34 -19.55 -13.09
N GLU A 662 -18.71 -19.91 -11.89
CA GLU A 662 -19.70 -19.17 -11.11
C GLU A 662 -19.09 -17.86 -10.63
N PHE A 663 -19.91 -16.83 -10.59
CA PHE A 663 -19.61 -15.59 -9.91
C PHE A 663 -20.67 -15.41 -8.82
N HIS A 664 -20.23 -15.42 -7.57
CA HIS A 664 -21.13 -15.19 -6.45
C HIS A 664 -21.21 -13.69 -6.17
N ASP A 665 -22.31 -13.08 -6.61
CA ASP A 665 -22.70 -11.80 -6.04
C ASP A 665 -23.24 -12.05 -4.64
N ILE A 666 -22.32 -12.07 -3.66
CA ILE A 666 -22.59 -12.39 -2.25
C ILE A 666 -23.62 -11.42 -1.63
N LEU A 667 -23.94 -10.34 -2.33
CA LEU A 667 -24.79 -9.25 -1.84
C LEU A 667 -26.13 -9.15 -2.53
N GLY A 668 -26.27 -9.77 -3.66
CA GLY A 668 -27.49 -9.74 -4.47
C GLY A 668 -27.92 -11.12 -4.89
N ASP A 669 -29.18 -11.21 -5.33
CA ASP A 669 -29.71 -12.41 -5.99
C ASP A 669 -29.20 -12.56 -7.45
N SER A 670 -28.12 -11.84 -7.81
CA SER A 670 -27.66 -11.67 -9.20
C SER A 670 -26.40 -12.48 -9.54
N GLY A 671 -26.05 -13.47 -8.74
CA GLY A 671 -24.96 -14.38 -9.04
C GLY A 671 -25.04 -14.94 -10.47
N ARG A 672 -23.88 -15.08 -11.11
CA ARG A 672 -23.76 -15.66 -12.45
C ARG A 672 -23.44 -17.14 -12.33
N ALA A 673 -24.37 -18.00 -12.79
CA ALA A 673 -24.07 -19.42 -12.96
C ALA A 673 -23.12 -19.64 -14.15
N ALA A 674 -22.30 -20.67 -14.07
CA ALA A 674 -21.47 -21.08 -15.22
C ALA A 674 -22.33 -21.39 -16.45
N ALA A 675 -22.00 -20.78 -17.60
CA ALA A 675 -22.71 -20.91 -18.87
C ALA A 675 -21.79 -21.54 -19.93
N GLY A 676 -21.58 -22.84 -19.83
CA GLY A 676 -20.59 -23.57 -20.62
C GLY A 676 -20.74 -23.44 -22.14
N ASP A 677 -21.96 -23.37 -22.66
CA ASP A 677 -22.22 -23.20 -24.10
C ASP A 677 -21.81 -21.79 -24.58
N ASP A 678 -22.13 -20.75 -23.80
CA ASP A 678 -21.71 -19.37 -24.10
C ASP A 678 -20.19 -19.21 -23.98
N ALA A 679 -19.57 -19.83 -22.96
CA ALA A 679 -18.11 -19.85 -22.81
C ALA A 679 -17.43 -20.51 -24.03
N GLN A 680 -17.99 -21.60 -24.57
CA GLN A 680 -17.47 -22.25 -25.77
C GLN A 680 -17.56 -21.37 -27.01
N HIS A 681 -18.67 -20.62 -27.16
CA HIS A 681 -18.82 -19.65 -28.25
C HIS A 681 -17.67 -18.61 -28.25
N PHE A 682 -17.36 -18.02 -27.11
CA PHE A 682 -16.28 -17.05 -27.00
C PHE A 682 -14.90 -17.69 -27.20
N LEU A 683 -14.71 -18.91 -26.74
CA LEU A 683 -13.49 -19.67 -27.01
C LEU A 683 -13.28 -19.89 -28.51
N ASP A 684 -14.33 -20.24 -29.25
CA ASP A 684 -14.28 -20.39 -30.71
C ASP A 684 -13.94 -19.07 -31.42
N LEU A 685 -14.46 -17.95 -30.91
CA LEU A 685 -14.10 -16.61 -31.40
C LEU A 685 -12.62 -16.28 -31.16
N ALA A 686 -12.10 -16.58 -29.99
CA ALA A 686 -10.69 -16.36 -29.65
C ALA A 686 -9.73 -17.14 -30.54
N LEU A 687 -10.11 -18.36 -30.95
CA LEU A 687 -9.33 -19.22 -31.83
C LEU A 687 -9.46 -18.87 -33.31
N LYS A 688 -10.48 -18.11 -33.68
CA LYS A 688 -10.81 -17.81 -35.07
C LYS A 688 -9.67 -17.05 -35.79
N GLY A 689 -9.12 -17.68 -36.84
CA GLY A 689 -8.09 -17.07 -37.69
C GLY A 689 -6.69 -16.95 -37.08
N ARG A 690 -6.47 -17.47 -35.86
CA ARG A 690 -5.18 -17.45 -35.15
C ARG A 690 -4.46 -18.77 -35.20
N SER A 691 -3.14 -18.69 -35.03
CA SER A 691 -2.37 -19.88 -34.69
C SER A 691 -2.69 -20.33 -33.27
N ALA A 692 -2.67 -21.66 -33.03
CA ALA A 692 -2.83 -22.22 -31.70
C ALA A 692 -1.81 -21.64 -30.69
N GLN A 693 -0.61 -21.36 -31.14
CA GLN A 693 0.43 -20.72 -30.33
C GLN A 693 -0.01 -19.32 -29.86
N ARG A 694 -0.46 -18.43 -30.76
CA ARG A 694 -0.88 -17.09 -30.37
C ARG A 694 -2.11 -17.09 -29.47
N ALA A 695 -3.04 -18.02 -29.69
CA ALA A 695 -4.18 -18.19 -28.80
C ALA A 695 -3.76 -18.62 -27.39
N ALA A 696 -2.76 -19.52 -27.26
CA ALA A 696 -2.21 -19.91 -25.98
C ALA A 696 -1.46 -18.79 -25.28
N GLU A 697 -0.66 -18.01 -26.01
CA GLU A 697 0.03 -16.82 -25.50
C GLU A 697 -0.97 -15.81 -24.90
N LEU A 698 -2.07 -15.53 -25.58
CA LEU A 698 -3.13 -14.65 -25.07
C LEU A 698 -3.88 -15.26 -23.89
N ALA A 699 -4.14 -16.57 -23.90
CA ALA A 699 -4.87 -17.25 -22.84
C ALA A 699 -4.16 -17.18 -21.49
N VAL A 700 -2.84 -17.35 -21.48
CA VAL A 700 -2.06 -17.25 -20.23
C VAL A 700 -1.96 -15.83 -19.70
N THR A 701 -2.20 -14.81 -20.53
CA THR A 701 -2.25 -13.41 -20.08
C THR A 701 -3.59 -13.00 -19.48
N VAL A 702 -4.64 -13.73 -19.79
CA VAL A 702 -6.01 -13.51 -19.24
C VAL A 702 -6.24 -14.31 -17.97
N ALA A 703 -5.59 -15.48 -17.87
CA ALA A 703 -5.70 -16.32 -16.68
C ALA A 703 -4.84 -15.75 -15.53
N SER A 704 -5.46 -15.50 -14.38
CA SER A 704 -4.71 -15.14 -13.20
C SER A 704 -3.95 -16.38 -12.65
N PRO A 705 -2.63 -16.32 -12.46
CA PRO A 705 -1.88 -17.44 -11.88
C PRO A 705 -2.23 -17.66 -10.39
N THR A 706 -2.81 -16.68 -9.72
CA THR A 706 -3.31 -16.78 -8.34
C THR A 706 -4.63 -17.56 -8.28
N GLU A 707 -5.37 -17.64 -9.38
CA GLU A 707 -6.61 -18.40 -9.51
C GLU A 707 -6.30 -19.74 -10.16
N LYS A 708 -6.01 -20.78 -9.39
CA LYS A 708 -5.66 -22.12 -9.90
C LYS A 708 -6.70 -22.75 -10.82
N ASP A 709 -7.94 -22.32 -10.72
CA ASP A 709 -9.03 -22.78 -11.56
C ASP A 709 -9.22 -21.82 -12.74
N ALA A 710 -8.34 -21.92 -13.74
CA ALA A 710 -8.51 -21.22 -15.01
C ALA A 710 -9.08 -22.18 -16.07
N PRO A 711 -10.41 -22.45 -16.07
CA PRO A 711 -11.02 -23.45 -16.95
C PRO A 711 -10.85 -23.10 -18.42
N VAL A 712 -10.65 -21.84 -18.76
CA VAL A 712 -10.34 -21.41 -20.13
C VAL A 712 -9.00 -21.96 -20.62
N VAL A 713 -7.99 -21.99 -19.74
CA VAL A 713 -6.65 -22.52 -20.07
C VAL A 713 -6.73 -24.01 -20.34
N GLU A 714 -7.42 -24.78 -19.48
CA GLU A 714 -7.61 -26.22 -19.66
C GLU A 714 -8.35 -26.54 -20.98
N LYS A 715 -9.43 -25.79 -21.27
CA LYS A 715 -10.21 -25.99 -22.51
C LYS A 715 -9.42 -25.64 -23.76
N ILE A 716 -8.57 -24.61 -23.70
CA ILE A 716 -7.65 -24.27 -24.80
C ILE A 716 -6.66 -25.41 -25.01
N VAL A 717 -6.09 -25.97 -23.94
CA VAL A 717 -5.22 -27.17 -24.01
C VAL A 717 -5.91 -28.33 -24.68
N GLU A 718 -7.15 -28.64 -24.28
CA GLU A 718 -7.92 -29.73 -24.89
C GLU A 718 -8.19 -29.49 -26.37
N THR A 719 -8.57 -28.25 -26.73
CA THR A 719 -8.83 -27.87 -28.13
C THR A 719 -7.57 -28.00 -28.98
N ILE A 720 -6.45 -27.47 -28.47
CA ILE A 720 -5.14 -27.55 -29.12
C ILE A 720 -4.65 -28.99 -29.24
N LYS A 721 -4.79 -29.82 -28.21
CA LYS A 721 -4.45 -31.26 -28.25
C LYS A 721 -5.30 -32.02 -29.28
N LYS A 722 -6.56 -31.64 -29.43
CA LYS A 722 -7.48 -32.24 -30.42
C LYS A 722 -7.06 -31.87 -31.85
N GLU A 723 -6.70 -30.61 -32.10
CA GLU A 723 -6.16 -30.19 -33.40
C GLU A 723 -4.80 -30.83 -33.72
N ALA A 724 -3.90 -30.95 -32.71
CA ALA A 724 -2.58 -31.55 -32.85
C ALA A 724 -2.66 -33.06 -33.18
N SER A 725 -3.66 -33.77 -32.68
CA SER A 725 -3.86 -35.20 -32.93
C SER A 725 -4.22 -35.53 -34.40
N GLY A 726 -4.64 -34.51 -35.18
CA GLY A 726 -4.99 -34.63 -36.59
C GLY A 726 -3.82 -34.65 -37.58
N GLY A 727 -2.55 -34.47 -37.18
CA GLY A 727 -1.42 -34.52 -38.11
C GLY A 727 -0.09 -33.94 -37.62
N ALA A 728 0.62 -34.68 -36.79
CA ALA A 728 1.89 -34.26 -36.15
C ALA A 728 3.08 -33.91 -37.07
N ARG A 729 2.94 -33.94 -38.40
CA ARG A 729 3.99 -33.62 -39.36
C ARG A 729 3.77 -32.33 -40.16
N SER A 730 2.67 -31.61 -39.91
CA SER A 730 2.36 -30.32 -40.56
C SER A 730 2.90 -29.16 -39.74
N ALA A 731 3.02 -27.96 -40.35
CA ALA A 731 3.37 -26.73 -39.65
C ALA A 731 2.37 -26.43 -38.52
N SER A 732 1.10 -26.83 -38.67
CA SER A 732 0.05 -26.73 -37.62
C SER A 732 0.33 -27.64 -36.42
N GLY A 733 0.93 -28.83 -36.63
CA GLY A 733 1.29 -29.73 -35.54
C GLY A 733 2.43 -29.20 -34.64
N LYS A 734 3.38 -28.43 -35.21
CA LYS A 734 4.43 -27.77 -34.42
C LYS A 734 3.87 -26.60 -33.58
N ALA A 735 2.99 -25.79 -34.17
CA ALA A 735 2.33 -24.70 -33.48
C ALA A 735 1.43 -25.20 -32.34
N ALA A 736 0.72 -26.31 -32.56
CA ALA A 736 -0.09 -26.94 -31.53
C ALA A 736 0.74 -27.54 -30.37
N ALA A 737 1.92 -28.12 -30.70
CA ALA A 737 2.86 -28.59 -29.67
C ALA A 737 3.43 -27.43 -28.86
N GLU A 738 3.76 -26.31 -29.49
CA GLU A 738 4.24 -25.10 -28.82
C GLU A 738 3.16 -24.47 -27.95
N ALA A 739 1.93 -24.39 -28.42
CA ALA A 739 0.78 -23.91 -27.66
C ALA A 739 0.50 -24.76 -26.41
N ALA A 740 0.52 -26.10 -26.59
CA ALA A 740 0.38 -27.02 -25.44
C ALA A 740 1.52 -26.85 -24.43
N ARG A 741 2.69 -26.49 -24.91
CA ARG A 741 3.85 -26.19 -24.09
C ARG A 741 3.65 -24.92 -23.27
N ILE A 742 3.28 -23.81 -23.87
CA ILE A 742 3.06 -22.52 -23.23
C ILE A 742 2.07 -22.69 -22.05
N VAL A 743 0.99 -23.41 -22.28
CA VAL A 743 -0.01 -23.65 -21.25
C VAL A 743 0.49 -24.60 -20.16
N ALA A 744 1.22 -25.67 -20.52
CA ALA A 744 1.81 -26.58 -19.54
C ALA A 744 2.80 -25.84 -18.63
N ASP A 745 3.58 -24.93 -19.17
CA ASP A 745 4.52 -24.12 -18.41
C ASP A 745 3.82 -23.13 -17.48
N PHE A 746 2.67 -22.60 -17.87
CA PHE A 746 1.85 -21.74 -17.02
C PHE A 746 1.22 -22.54 -15.85
N VAL A 747 0.73 -23.77 -16.09
CA VAL A 747 0.09 -24.61 -15.08
C VAL A 747 1.11 -25.31 -14.17
N GLU A 748 2.17 -25.86 -14.75
CA GLU A 748 3.26 -26.55 -14.04
C GLU A 748 4.62 -26.11 -14.64
N PRO A 749 5.16 -24.96 -14.22
CA PRO A 749 6.43 -24.47 -14.73
C PRO A 749 7.55 -25.51 -14.56
N GLN A 750 8.21 -25.86 -15.64
CA GLN A 750 9.32 -26.82 -15.66
C GLN A 750 10.58 -26.16 -16.24
N ALA A 751 11.74 -26.57 -15.70
CA ALA A 751 13.03 -26.19 -16.26
C ALA A 751 13.21 -26.76 -17.67
N ARG A 752 13.87 -26.03 -18.56
CA ARG A 752 14.22 -26.38 -19.94
C ARG A 752 15.63 -26.07 -20.31
#